data_78336f09954e975bb9346b4ee5a7bac0
#
_entry.id   78336f09954e975bb9346b4ee5a7bac0
#
_cell.length_a   1.000
_cell.length_b   1.000
_cell.length_c   1.000
_cell.angle_alpha   90.00
_cell.angle_beta   90.00
_cell.angle_gamma   90.00
#
_symmetry.space_group_name_H-M   'P 1'
#
loop_
_entity.id
_entity.type
_entity.pdbx_description
1 polymer ?
#
loop_
_entity_poly.entity_id
_entity_poly.type
_entity_poly.pdbx_seq_one_letter_code
_entity_poly.pdbx_strand_id
1 'polypeptide(L)'
;MNINQKLTEELEVKAWQVGAAVKLIDEGNTIPFISRYRKEATGSLNDEQLRRLYERLIYLRNLEEKKEHVLSSIEEQGKLTAELKAQILAAETLVVVEDLYRPYRPKRRTRATIAKEKGLEPLANLIILQQTKEPLEKEAEKYLSEEKGIVSVEDAMAGAQDIIAEAFSDEADYRSWIRNMTALKGKLTSRAKDPEAESVYEMYYEFEEPVAKLAGHRILALNRGEKEKVLTVKIEAPEEDIIRYLEKKTILQEDPYTTPVLKAVVEDSYKRLIAPAIEREIRNELTEKAENGAIEVFGKNLHQLLMQPPIAGQVVLGWDPAFRTGCKLAVVDATGKVLGTTVIHPTAPTTPQKIKASKDLLKKIISKYHITLISLGNGTASRESEQIIVELLKEISEKVQYVIVNEAGASVYSASKLATEEFPKFDVGQRSAASIARRLQDPLAELVKIDPKSIGVGQYQHDMNQKKLDESLGGVVEDCVNKVGVDLNTASAPLLSYISGITGNIAKNIVAYREENGRFSDRKSLLKVAKLGPKAYEQCAGFMRITGGKNPLDATGVHPESYEAAEKLLEKQGFRPEDIIGGNLTGLSLTIKDYKRLAEELGIGEITLRDIVKELEKPARDPRDEMPRPILRTDVLDMKDLKEGMVLKGTVRNVIDFGVFVDIGVHQDGLVHISQITDRYIKHPLEAVSVGDIVDVKVMSVDLKKKRIQLTMRGI
;
A
#
# COMPACT_ATOMS: atom_id res chain seq x y z
N MET A 1 -12.30 8.33 -25.61
CA MET A 1 -12.42 9.18 -24.38
C MET A 1 -11.24 10.14 -24.33
N ASN A 2 -11.44 11.37 -23.89
CA ASN A 2 -10.30 12.27 -23.60
C ASN A 2 -9.77 11.99 -22.21
N ILE A 3 -8.64 11.26 -22.15
CA ILE A 3 -8.02 10.82 -20.89
C ILE A 3 -7.66 12.00 -19.98
N ASN A 4 -7.08 13.07 -20.54
CA ASN A 4 -6.70 14.24 -19.74
C ASN A 4 -7.90 14.95 -19.12
N GLN A 5 -9.02 15.05 -19.86
CA GLN A 5 -10.25 15.61 -19.32
C GLN A 5 -10.81 14.74 -18.18
N LYS A 6 -10.82 13.42 -18.37
CA LYS A 6 -11.29 12.48 -17.34
C LYS A 6 -10.44 12.55 -16.06
N LEU A 7 -9.12 12.61 -16.21
CA LEU A 7 -8.19 12.80 -15.08
C LEU A 7 -8.42 14.13 -14.37
N THR A 8 -8.69 15.19 -15.12
CA THR A 8 -9.01 16.53 -14.56
C THR A 8 -10.25 16.47 -13.67
N GLU A 9 -11.30 15.82 -14.12
CA GLU A 9 -12.55 15.67 -13.40
C GLU A 9 -12.39 14.79 -12.14
N GLU A 10 -11.72 13.63 -12.27
CA GLU A 10 -11.57 12.67 -11.19
C GLU A 10 -10.61 13.13 -10.07
N LEU A 11 -9.58 13.89 -10.42
CA LEU A 11 -8.56 14.33 -9.47
C LEU A 11 -8.81 15.74 -8.93
N GLU A 12 -9.84 16.41 -9.43
CA GLU A 12 -10.22 17.78 -9.03
C GLU A 12 -9.07 18.79 -9.17
N VAL A 13 -8.25 18.64 -10.21
CA VAL A 13 -7.13 19.53 -10.54
C VAL A 13 -7.40 20.22 -11.87
N LYS A 14 -6.59 21.23 -12.22
CA LYS A 14 -6.78 21.99 -13.46
C LYS A 14 -6.27 21.22 -14.68
N ALA A 15 -6.93 21.38 -15.82
CA ALA A 15 -6.58 20.68 -17.06
C ALA A 15 -5.12 20.88 -17.51
N TRP A 16 -4.56 22.07 -17.34
CA TRP A 16 -3.19 22.33 -17.68
C TRP A 16 -2.18 21.59 -16.76
N GLN A 17 -2.54 21.38 -15.49
CA GLN A 17 -1.72 20.62 -14.55
C GLN A 17 -1.65 19.14 -14.96
N VAL A 18 -2.80 18.56 -15.34
CA VAL A 18 -2.87 17.19 -15.87
C VAL A 18 -2.04 17.07 -17.15
N GLY A 19 -2.23 17.97 -18.10
CA GLY A 19 -1.48 17.95 -19.36
C GLY A 19 0.02 18.04 -19.16
N ALA A 20 0.49 18.90 -18.27
CA ALA A 20 1.90 19.03 -17.94
C ALA A 20 2.45 17.77 -17.24
N ALA A 21 1.70 17.22 -16.26
CA ALA A 21 2.12 16.02 -15.54
C ALA A 21 2.21 14.80 -16.48
N VAL A 22 1.21 14.58 -17.32
CA VAL A 22 1.20 13.48 -18.29
C VAL A 22 2.37 13.61 -19.27
N LYS A 23 2.64 14.81 -19.79
CA LYS A 23 3.78 15.06 -20.67
C LYS A 23 5.11 14.71 -20.00
N LEU A 24 5.32 15.17 -18.75
CA LEU A 24 6.55 14.89 -18.00
C LEU A 24 6.73 13.40 -17.72
N ILE A 25 5.64 12.68 -17.41
CA ILE A 25 5.65 11.23 -17.22
C ILE A 25 6.03 10.51 -18.52
N ASP A 26 5.45 10.91 -19.63
CA ASP A 26 5.73 10.32 -20.97
C ASP A 26 7.17 10.59 -21.42
N GLU A 27 7.78 11.69 -21.01
CA GLU A 27 9.18 12.00 -21.21
C GLU A 27 10.13 11.18 -20.30
N GLY A 28 9.60 10.30 -19.46
CA GLY A 28 10.34 9.39 -18.59
C GLY A 28 10.87 10.04 -17.31
N ASN A 29 10.28 11.13 -16.86
CA ASN A 29 10.60 11.70 -15.56
C ASN A 29 9.93 10.89 -14.43
N THR A 30 10.64 10.72 -13.32
CA THR A 30 10.12 10.03 -12.14
C THR A 30 9.18 10.94 -11.34
N ILE A 31 8.28 10.33 -10.57
CA ILE A 31 7.34 11.09 -9.74
C ILE A 31 8.06 11.96 -8.70
N PRO A 32 9.06 11.49 -7.95
CA PRO A 32 9.81 12.34 -7.03
C PRO A 32 10.48 13.54 -7.71
N PHE A 33 11.04 13.35 -8.89
CA PHE A 33 11.64 14.44 -9.65
C PHE A 33 10.61 15.47 -10.10
N ILE A 34 9.47 15.05 -10.60
CA ILE A 34 8.39 15.94 -11.02
C ILE A 34 7.88 16.76 -9.84
N SER A 35 7.58 16.10 -8.71
CA SER A 35 7.04 16.77 -7.53
C SER A 35 8.00 17.77 -6.91
N ARG A 36 9.29 17.50 -6.99
CA ARG A 36 10.34 18.34 -6.38
C ARG A 36 10.86 19.44 -7.31
N TYR A 37 11.12 19.12 -8.58
CA TYR A 37 11.84 19.98 -9.50
C TYR A 37 11.05 20.46 -10.71
N ARG A 38 9.75 20.10 -10.82
CA ARG A 38 8.86 20.54 -11.91
C ARG A 38 7.56 21.17 -11.39
N LYS A 39 7.64 21.80 -10.22
CA LYS A 39 6.48 22.46 -9.57
C LYS A 39 5.90 23.59 -10.41
N GLU A 40 6.73 24.37 -11.09
CA GLU A 40 6.28 25.43 -11.99
C GLU A 40 5.40 24.87 -13.13
N ALA A 41 5.82 23.75 -13.73
CA ALA A 41 5.12 23.11 -14.84
C ALA A 41 3.81 22.46 -14.39
N THR A 42 3.76 21.90 -13.18
CA THR A 42 2.60 21.12 -12.67
C THR A 42 1.70 21.92 -11.71
N GLY A 43 2.07 23.16 -11.37
CA GLY A 43 1.35 23.92 -10.36
C GLY A 43 1.45 23.29 -8.97
N SER A 44 2.61 22.76 -8.63
CA SER A 44 2.93 22.17 -7.33
C SER A 44 2.13 20.92 -6.97
N LEU A 45 1.81 20.07 -7.94
CA LEU A 45 1.27 18.74 -7.64
C LEU A 45 2.27 17.96 -6.76
N ASN A 46 1.78 17.41 -5.66
CA ASN A 46 2.59 16.64 -4.73
C ASN A 46 2.74 15.16 -5.15
N ASP A 47 3.57 14.40 -4.43
CA ASP A 47 3.84 12.99 -4.72
C ASP A 47 2.56 12.16 -4.75
N GLU A 48 1.66 12.33 -3.78
CA GLU A 48 0.40 11.58 -3.68
C GLU A 48 -0.51 11.86 -4.88
N GLN A 49 -0.67 13.15 -5.24
CA GLN A 49 -1.47 13.54 -6.41
C GLN A 49 -0.89 12.99 -7.71
N LEU A 50 0.43 13.03 -7.88
CA LEU A 50 1.12 12.51 -9.07
C LEU A 50 1.04 10.99 -9.15
N ARG A 51 1.14 10.26 -8.04
CA ARG A 51 0.97 8.79 -8.02
C ARG A 51 -0.45 8.39 -8.36
N ARG A 52 -1.46 9.05 -7.80
CA ARG A 52 -2.86 8.82 -8.15
C ARG A 52 -3.11 9.10 -9.64
N LEU A 53 -2.56 10.20 -10.16
CA LEU A 53 -2.65 10.54 -11.58
C LEU A 53 -2.01 9.44 -12.43
N TYR A 54 -0.82 8.97 -12.09
CA TYR A 54 -0.10 7.94 -12.81
C TYR A 54 -0.85 6.61 -12.84
N GLU A 55 -1.32 6.13 -11.70
CA GLU A 55 -2.11 4.89 -11.60
C GLU A 55 -3.39 5.00 -12.45
N ARG A 56 -4.08 6.11 -12.35
CA ARG A 56 -5.32 6.33 -13.10
C ARG A 56 -5.06 6.49 -14.60
N LEU A 57 -3.97 7.14 -14.98
CA LEU A 57 -3.53 7.26 -16.38
C LEU A 57 -3.30 5.88 -17.00
N ILE A 58 -2.60 5.00 -16.31
CA ILE A 58 -2.37 3.62 -16.79
C ILE A 58 -3.70 2.89 -16.94
N TYR A 59 -4.60 2.98 -15.97
CA TYR A 59 -5.91 2.35 -16.06
C TYR A 59 -6.70 2.84 -17.27
N LEU A 60 -6.77 4.14 -17.49
CA LEU A 60 -7.52 4.72 -18.60
C LEU A 60 -6.90 4.38 -19.97
N ARG A 61 -5.58 4.32 -20.05
CA ARG A 61 -4.87 3.85 -21.27
C ARG A 61 -5.19 2.40 -21.56
N ASN A 62 -5.15 1.53 -20.57
CA ASN A 62 -5.53 0.12 -20.70
C ASN A 62 -7.00 -0.03 -21.11
N LEU A 63 -7.88 0.82 -20.59
CA LEU A 63 -9.30 0.84 -20.97
C LEU A 63 -9.47 1.19 -22.46
N GLU A 64 -8.80 2.23 -22.95
CA GLU A 64 -8.86 2.62 -24.37
C GLU A 64 -8.26 1.55 -25.30
N GLU A 65 -7.13 0.95 -24.92
CA GLU A 65 -6.53 -0.19 -25.65
C GLU A 65 -7.50 -1.38 -25.72
N LYS A 66 -8.17 -1.67 -24.61
CA LYS A 66 -9.19 -2.73 -24.58
C LYS A 66 -10.38 -2.43 -25.49
N LYS A 67 -10.84 -1.17 -25.52
CA LYS A 67 -11.91 -0.74 -26.45
C LYS A 67 -11.50 -0.93 -27.91
N GLU A 68 -10.29 -0.52 -28.27
CA GLU A 68 -9.76 -0.71 -29.63
C GLU A 68 -9.71 -2.20 -30.02
N HIS A 69 -9.19 -3.05 -29.13
CA HIS A 69 -9.16 -4.49 -29.34
C HIS A 69 -10.59 -5.07 -29.54
N VAL A 70 -11.54 -4.66 -28.70
CA VAL A 70 -12.92 -5.13 -28.77
C VAL A 70 -13.59 -4.67 -30.08
N LEU A 71 -13.41 -3.40 -30.46
CA LEU A 71 -13.94 -2.87 -31.73
C LEU A 71 -13.39 -3.64 -32.93
N SER A 72 -12.07 -3.86 -32.97
CA SER A 72 -11.44 -4.65 -34.04
C SER A 72 -11.99 -6.06 -34.12
N SER A 73 -12.10 -6.74 -32.99
CA SER A 73 -12.61 -8.12 -32.91
C SER A 73 -14.07 -8.25 -33.39
N ILE A 74 -14.92 -7.26 -33.09
CA ILE A 74 -16.33 -7.27 -33.54
C ILE A 74 -16.43 -6.90 -35.02
N GLU A 75 -15.59 -5.97 -35.49
CA GLU A 75 -15.53 -5.57 -36.91
C GLU A 75 -15.08 -6.73 -37.80
N GLU A 76 -14.07 -7.49 -37.37
CA GLU A 76 -13.61 -8.72 -38.09
C GLU A 76 -14.72 -9.77 -38.23
N GLN A 77 -15.67 -9.79 -37.30
CA GLN A 77 -16.87 -10.66 -37.38
C GLN A 77 -17.97 -10.07 -38.27
N GLY A 78 -17.81 -8.86 -38.79
CA GLY A 78 -18.82 -8.16 -39.58
C GLY A 78 -20.07 -7.78 -38.77
N LYS A 79 -19.97 -7.67 -37.46
CA LYS A 79 -21.11 -7.43 -36.54
C LYS A 79 -21.10 -6.05 -35.89
N LEU A 80 -20.12 -5.21 -36.20
CA LEU A 80 -19.99 -3.88 -35.59
C LEU A 80 -21.03 -2.91 -36.19
N THR A 81 -21.98 -2.48 -35.38
CA THR A 81 -22.93 -1.42 -35.74
C THR A 81 -22.45 -0.06 -35.24
N ALA A 82 -22.97 1.02 -35.83
CA ALA A 82 -22.64 2.38 -35.40
C ALA A 82 -23.06 2.64 -33.93
N GLU A 83 -24.20 2.11 -33.54
CA GLU A 83 -24.70 2.20 -32.17
C GLU A 83 -23.81 1.47 -31.18
N LEU A 84 -23.45 0.22 -31.45
CA LEU A 84 -22.55 -0.57 -30.59
C LEU A 84 -21.18 0.09 -30.48
N LYS A 85 -20.64 0.60 -31.58
CA LYS A 85 -19.39 1.37 -31.57
C LYS A 85 -19.48 2.59 -30.66
N ALA A 86 -20.56 3.34 -30.73
CA ALA A 86 -20.78 4.49 -29.86
C ALA A 86 -20.88 4.10 -28.38
N GLN A 87 -21.55 3.00 -28.05
CA GLN A 87 -21.67 2.48 -26.69
C GLN A 87 -20.30 2.05 -26.13
N ILE A 88 -19.49 1.32 -26.92
CA ILE A 88 -18.15 0.88 -26.52
C ILE A 88 -17.23 2.10 -26.28
N LEU A 89 -17.25 3.07 -27.18
CA LEU A 89 -16.45 4.30 -27.04
C LEU A 89 -16.87 5.14 -25.81
N ALA A 90 -18.15 5.15 -25.48
CA ALA A 90 -18.69 5.87 -24.31
C ALA A 90 -18.47 5.13 -22.98
N ALA A 91 -18.12 3.86 -23.00
CA ALA A 91 -17.91 3.09 -21.77
C ALA A 91 -16.79 3.69 -20.90
N GLU A 92 -17.06 3.83 -19.61
CA GLU A 92 -16.13 4.44 -18.65
C GLU A 92 -15.37 3.41 -17.80
N THR A 93 -15.76 2.13 -17.89
CA THR A 93 -15.15 1.05 -17.11
C THR A 93 -14.93 -0.20 -17.96
N LEU A 94 -13.94 -1.00 -17.57
CA LEU A 94 -13.68 -2.30 -18.21
C LEU A 94 -14.89 -3.24 -18.14
N VAL A 95 -15.67 -3.18 -17.05
CA VAL A 95 -16.85 -4.04 -16.87
C VAL A 95 -17.91 -3.75 -17.94
N VAL A 96 -18.16 -2.47 -18.23
CA VAL A 96 -19.10 -2.08 -19.29
C VAL A 96 -18.62 -2.53 -20.66
N VAL A 97 -17.33 -2.39 -20.94
CA VAL A 97 -16.74 -2.87 -22.20
C VAL A 97 -16.88 -4.38 -22.33
N GLU A 98 -16.61 -5.13 -21.28
CA GLU A 98 -16.73 -6.60 -21.25
C GLU A 98 -18.20 -7.05 -21.42
N ASP A 99 -19.17 -6.35 -20.82
CA ASP A 99 -20.59 -6.65 -21.01
C ASP A 99 -21.01 -6.44 -22.49
N LEU A 100 -20.60 -5.33 -23.11
CA LEU A 100 -20.88 -5.05 -24.52
C LEU A 100 -20.19 -6.05 -25.48
N TYR A 101 -19.00 -6.53 -25.11
CA TYR A 101 -18.25 -7.51 -25.92
C TYR A 101 -18.76 -8.94 -25.75
N ARG A 102 -19.43 -9.26 -24.65
CA ARG A 102 -19.82 -10.62 -24.26
C ARG A 102 -20.55 -11.40 -25.35
N PRO A 103 -21.51 -10.85 -26.09
CA PRO A 103 -22.19 -11.57 -27.16
C PRO A 103 -21.27 -11.96 -28.33
N TYR A 104 -20.17 -11.23 -28.53
CA TYR A 104 -19.24 -11.37 -29.67
C TYR A 104 -17.96 -12.09 -29.29
N ARG A 105 -17.72 -12.28 -28.00
CA ARG A 105 -16.52 -12.96 -27.51
C ARG A 105 -16.53 -14.44 -27.91
N PRO A 106 -15.43 -14.99 -28.43
CA PRO A 106 -15.30 -16.40 -28.68
C PRO A 106 -15.60 -17.22 -27.42
N LYS A 107 -16.60 -18.05 -27.46
CA LYS A 107 -17.04 -18.86 -26.33
C LYS A 107 -16.51 -20.30 -26.47
N ARG A 108 -16.27 -20.94 -25.33
CA ARG A 108 -16.12 -22.40 -25.29
C ARG A 108 -17.47 -23.02 -25.65
N ARG A 109 -17.45 -24.31 -26.07
CA ARG A 109 -18.65 -25.06 -26.42
C ARG A 109 -19.67 -25.07 -25.25
N THR A 110 -20.74 -24.28 -25.40
CA THR A 110 -21.82 -24.14 -24.41
C THR A 110 -23.04 -25.01 -24.81
N ARG A 111 -24.02 -25.15 -23.90
CA ARG A 111 -25.31 -25.82 -24.25
C ARG A 111 -25.99 -25.11 -25.42
N ALA A 112 -25.94 -23.76 -25.43
CA ALA A 112 -26.53 -22.98 -26.50
C ALA A 112 -25.78 -23.16 -27.85
N THR A 113 -24.43 -23.21 -27.85
CA THR A 113 -23.69 -23.50 -29.07
C THR A 113 -23.97 -24.90 -29.61
N ILE A 114 -24.07 -25.89 -28.74
CA ILE A 114 -24.47 -27.25 -29.12
C ILE A 114 -25.88 -27.27 -29.75
N ALA A 115 -26.82 -26.55 -29.13
CA ALA A 115 -28.19 -26.46 -29.64
C ALA A 115 -28.25 -25.75 -31.02
N LYS A 116 -27.43 -24.73 -31.23
CA LYS A 116 -27.28 -24.05 -32.53
C LYS A 116 -26.68 -24.97 -33.59
N GLU A 117 -25.66 -25.75 -33.24
CA GLU A 117 -25.07 -26.77 -34.12
C GLU A 117 -26.12 -27.83 -34.55
N LYS A 118 -27.05 -28.14 -33.67
CA LYS A 118 -28.20 -29.05 -33.95
C LYS A 118 -29.26 -28.39 -34.82
N GLY A 119 -29.19 -27.10 -35.09
CA GLY A 119 -30.15 -26.36 -35.92
C GLY A 119 -31.42 -25.91 -35.20
N LEU A 120 -31.37 -25.73 -33.86
CA LEU A 120 -32.51 -25.31 -33.04
C LEU A 120 -32.71 -23.79 -32.92
N GLU A 121 -31.82 -22.98 -33.55
CA GLU A 121 -31.91 -21.51 -33.52
C GLU A 121 -33.23 -20.96 -34.09
N PRO A 122 -33.81 -21.50 -35.22
CA PRO A 122 -35.11 -21.06 -35.69
C PRO A 122 -36.27 -21.30 -34.71
N LEU A 123 -36.22 -22.41 -33.96
CA LEU A 123 -37.21 -22.68 -32.90
C LEU A 123 -37.09 -21.68 -31.76
N ALA A 124 -35.88 -21.36 -31.35
CA ALA A 124 -35.62 -20.32 -30.33
C ALA A 124 -36.16 -18.96 -30.79
N ASN A 125 -35.91 -18.58 -32.04
CA ASN A 125 -36.42 -17.35 -32.61
C ASN A 125 -37.93 -17.29 -32.68
N LEU A 126 -38.59 -18.41 -33.02
CA LEU A 126 -40.06 -18.51 -32.98
C LEU A 126 -40.64 -18.24 -31.59
N ILE A 127 -40.01 -18.78 -30.55
CA ILE A 127 -40.42 -18.56 -29.16
C ILE A 127 -40.27 -17.08 -28.77
N ILE A 128 -39.14 -16.46 -29.17
CA ILE A 128 -38.87 -15.05 -28.87
C ILE A 128 -39.89 -14.11 -29.56
N LEU A 129 -40.38 -14.47 -30.75
CA LEU A 129 -41.36 -13.64 -31.47
C LEU A 129 -42.72 -13.54 -30.74
N GLN A 130 -43.04 -14.48 -29.83
CA GLN A 130 -44.23 -14.43 -28.97
C GLN A 130 -45.57 -14.28 -29.76
N GLN A 131 -45.67 -14.92 -30.92
CA GLN A 131 -46.81 -14.79 -31.81
C GLN A 131 -47.22 -16.19 -32.38
N THR A 132 -47.22 -17.20 -31.53
CA THR A 132 -47.49 -18.57 -31.93
C THR A 132 -49.00 -18.85 -31.89
N LYS A 133 -49.54 -19.45 -32.96
CA LYS A 133 -50.94 -19.80 -33.06
C LYS A 133 -51.21 -21.28 -32.71
N GLU A 134 -50.18 -22.06 -32.55
CA GLU A 134 -50.20 -23.50 -32.27
C GLU A 134 -49.31 -23.83 -31.08
N PRO A 135 -49.57 -24.97 -30.39
CA PRO A 135 -48.66 -25.47 -29.35
C PRO A 135 -47.23 -25.59 -29.86
N LEU A 136 -46.26 -25.21 -29.00
CA LEU A 136 -44.83 -25.25 -29.34
C LEU A 136 -44.31 -26.66 -29.59
N GLU A 137 -44.94 -27.66 -29.02
CA GLU A 137 -44.63 -29.08 -29.23
C GLU A 137 -44.73 -29.45 -30.70
N LYS A 138 -45.78 -28.96 -31.39
CA LYS A 138 -45.94 -29.20 -32.85
C LYS A 138 -44.82 -28.55 -33.68
N GLU A 139 -44.37 -27.38 -33.28
CA GLU A 139 -43.24 -26.74 -33.93
C GLU A 139 -41.94 -27.50 -33.65
N ALA A 140 -41.72 -27.94 -32.41
CA ALA A 140 -40.55 -28.69 -31.98
C ALA A 140 -40.44 -30.06 -32.69
N GLU A 141 -41.56 -30.73 -33.02
CA GLU A 141 -41.57 -31.99 -33.79
C GLU A 141 -40.85 -31.87 -35.14
N LYS A 142 -40.85 -30.69 -35.75
CA LYS A 142 -40.17 -30.42 -37.05
C LYS A 142 -38.65 -30.49 -36.96
N TYR A 143 -38.08 -30.45 -35.77
CA TYR A 143 -36.63 -30.43 -35.54
C TYR A 143 -36.09 -31.80 -35.06
N LEU A 144 -36.95 -32.82 -34.92
CA LEU A 144 -36.53 -34.14 -34.53
C LEU A 144 -35.56 -34.74 -35.56
N SER A 145 -34.43 -35.22 -35.10
CA SER A 145 -33.37 -35.81 -35.92
C SER A 145 -32.45 -36.69 -35.07
N GLU A 146 -32.49 -37.99 -35.29
CA GLU A 146 -31.56 -38.91 -34.62
C GLU A 146 -30.11 -38.61 -34.98
N GLU A 147 -29.84 -38.20 -36.23
CA GLU A 147 -28.51 -37.85 -36.73
C GLU A 147 -27.91 -36.66 -35.97
N LYS A 148 -28.75 -35.69 -35.62
CA LYS A 148 -28.36 -34.51 -34.84
C LYS A 148 -28.51 -34.73 -33.32
N GLY A 149 -28.93 -35.90 -32.88
CA GLY A 149 -29.12 -36.20 -31.47
C GLY A 149 -30.29 -35.42 -30.83
N ILE A 150 -31.37 -35.17 -31.58
CA ILE A 150 -32.64 -34.62 -31.11
C ILE A 150 -33.66 -35.72 -31.18
N VAL A 151 -33.82 -36.47 -30.10
CA VAL A 151 -34.66 -37.70 -30.10
C VAL A 151 -36.08 -37.47 -29.60
N SER A 152 -36.31 -36.34 -28.92
CA SER A 152 -37.64 -36.01 -28.38
C SER A 152 -37.99 -34.53 -28.56
N VAL A 153 -39.25 -34.20 -28.41
CA VAL A 153 -39.77 -32.82 -28.39
C VAL A 153 -39.14 -32.06 -27.22
N GLU A 154 -38.98 -32.70 -26.09
CA GLU A 154 -38.36 -32.15 -24.90
C GLU A 154 -36.89 -31.77 -25.18
N ASP A 155 -36.12 -32.57 -25.93
CA ASP A 155 -34.75 -32.26 -26.33
C ASP A 155 -34.70 -31.03 -27.22
N ALA A 156 -35.61 -30.91 -28.17
CA ALA A 156 -35.71 -29.74 -29.06
C ALA A 156 -36.06 -28.48 -28.28
N MET A 157 -37.03 -28.55 -27.40
CA MET A 157 -37.45 -27.45 -26.53
C MET A 157 -36.34 -27.03 -25.58
N ALA A 158 -35.67 -27.98 -24.93
CA ALA A 158 -34.56 -27.70 -24.02
C ALA A 158 -33.39 -26.98 -24.74
N GLY A 159 -33.04 -27.43 -25.95
CA GLY A 159 -32.02 -26.76 -26.77
C GLY A 159 -32.43 -25.36 -27.17
N ALA A 160 -33.67 -25.13 -27.61
CA ALA A 160 -34.18 -23.80 -27.91
C ALA A 160 -34.15 -22.87 -26.68
N GLN A 161 -34.57 -23.39 -25.51
CA GLN A 161 -34.51 -22.64 -24.24
C GLN A 161 -33.10 -22.31 -23.82
N ASP A 162 -32.13 -23.21 -24.01
CA ASP A 162 -30.71 -22.93 -23.73
C ASP A 162 -30.15 -21.79 -24.61
N ILE A 163 -30.54 -21.73 -25.88
CA ILE A 163 -30.17 -20.62 -26.79
C ILE A 163 -30.73 -19.30 -26.27
N ILE A 164 -32.00 -19.25 -25.89
CA ILE A 164 -32.67 -18.05 -25.39
C ILE A 164 -32.08 -17.63 -24.05
N ALA A 165 -31.86 -18.57 -23.15
CA ALA A 165 -31.26 -18.28 -21.84
C ALA A 165 -29.88 -17.67 -21.95
N GLU A 166 -29.03 -18.16 -22.86
CA GLU A 166 -27.71 -17.58 -23.12
C GLU A 166 -27.84 -16.18 -23.72
N ALA A 167 -28.74 -15.96 -24.68
CA ALA A 167 -28.97 -14.65 -25.26
C ALA A 167 -29.37 -13.62 -24.20
N PHE A 168 -30.30 -13.97 -23.29
CA PHE A 168 -30.70 -13.09 -22.18
C PHE A 168 -29.52 -12.82 -21.22
N SER A 169 -28.69 -13.82 -20.95
CA SER A 169 -27.53 -13.67 -20.09
C SER A 169 -26.43 -12.80 -20.66
N ASP A 170 -26.39 -12.64 -21.98
CA ASP A 170 -25.39 -11.82 -22.68
C ASP A 170 -25.85 -10.38 -22.88
N GLU A 171 -27.10 -10.04 -22.57
CA GLU A 171 -27.62 -8.70 -22.75
C GLU A 171 -27.01 -7.73 -21.76
N ALA A 172 -26.25 -6.75 -22.27
CA ALA A 172 -25.47 -5.82 -21.46
C ALA A 172 -26.35 -4.98 -20.53
N ASP A 173 -27.51 -4.52 -21.01
CA ASP A 173 -28.45 -3.70 -20.21
C ASP A 173 -29.02 -4.50 -19.03
N TYR A 174 -29.36 -5.78 -19.26
CA TYR A 174 -29.86 -6.65 -18.19
C TYR A 174 -28.79 -6.86 -17.13
N ARG A 175 -27.57 -7.15 -17.54
CA ARG A 175 -26.44 -7.37 -16.64
C ARG A 175 -26.13 -6.12 -15.81
N SER A 176 -26.09 -4.96 -16.45
CA SER A 176 -25.82 -3.67 -15.78
C SER A 176 -26.89 -3.38 -14.74
N TRP A 177 -28.16 -3.53 -15.10
CA TRP A 177 -29.25 -3.29 -14.17
C TRP A 177 -29.25 -4.26 -12.98
N ILE A 178 -29.06 -5.57 -13.24
CA ILE A 178 -29.03 -6.60 -12.20
C ILE A 178 -27.84 -6.38 -11.26
N ARG A 179 -26.67 -6.04 -11.79
CA ARG A 179 -25.47 -5.72 -10.99
C ARG A 179 -25.73 -4.54 -10.05
N ASN A 180 -26.28 -3.46 -10.58
CA ASN A 180 -26.62 -2.27 -9.79
C ASN A 180 -27.65 -2.58 -8.72
N MET A 181 -28.69 -3.32 -9.06
CA MET A 181 -29.75 -3.71 -8.13
C MET A 181 -29.21 -4.60 -7.01
N THR A 182 -28.37 -5.56 -7.35
CA THR A 182 -27.73 -6.47 -6.39
C THR A 182 -26.76 -5.72 -5.48
N ALA A 183 -25.96 -4.77 -6.02
CA ALA A 183 -25.07 -3.95 -5.22
C ALA A 183 -25.84 -3.03 -4.25
N LEU A 184 -26.98 -2.50 -4.67
CA LEU A 184 -27.78 -1.57 -3.87
C LEU A 184 -28.63 -2.25 -2.80
N LYS A 185 -29.35 -3.32 -3.17
CA LYS A 185 -30.32 -3.99 -2.30
C LYS A 185 -29.86 -5.37 -1.78
N GLY A 186 -28.81 -5.93 -2.36
CA GLY A 186 -28.28 -7.23 -1.96
C GLY A 186 -27.67 -7.21 -0.58
N LYS A 187 -27.58 -8.39 0.03
CA LYS A 187 -26.96 -8.62 1.32
C LYS A 187 -25.84 -9.63 1.18
N LEU A 188 -24.72 -9.40 1.84
CA LEU A 188 -23.70 -10.42 2.00
C LEU A 188 -24.02 -11.22 3.25
N THR A 189 -24.07 -12.54 3.09
CA THR A 189 -24.33 -13.49 4.18
C THR A 189 -23.14 -14.41 4.37
N SER A 190 -22.86 -14.77 5.62
CA SER A 190 -21.84 -15.74 5.98
C SER A 190 -22.40 -16.74 6.99
N ARG A 191 -22.04 -18.01 6.81
CA ARG A 191 -22.40 -19.10 7.71
C ARG A 191 -21.19 -19.98 7.97
N ALA A 192 -21.06 -20.47 9.21
CA ALA A 192 -20.06 -21.47 9.53
C ALA A 192 -20.34 -22.77 8.81
N LYS A 193 -19.30 -23.46 8.33
CA LYS A 193 -19.43 -24.85 7.86
C LYS A 193 -19.64 -25.82 9.00
N ASP A 194 -18.99 -25.57 10.13
CA ASP A 194 -19.16 -26.29 11.38
C ASP A 194 -19.40 -25.26 12.50
N PRO A 195 -20.66 -25.07 12.95
CA PRO A 195 -20.97 -24.06 13.97
C PRO A 195 -20.39 -24.36 15.36
N GLU A 196 -20.01 -25.61 15.63
CA GLU A 196 -19.44 -26.02 16.93
C GLU A 196 -17.91 -25.86 16.99
N ALA A 197 -17.25 -25.61 15.85
CA ALA A 197 -15.81 -25.42 15.81
C ALA A 197 -15.43 -24.03 16.34
N GLU A 198 -14.51 -23.97 17.28
CA GLU A 198 -13.92 -22.69 17.73
C GLU A 198 -12.97 -22.12 16.67
N SER A 199 -13.13 -20.85 16.32
CA SER A 199 -12.24 -20.16 15.40
C SER A 199 -12.22 -18.64 15.64
N VAL A 200 -11.28 -17.96 15.01
CA VAL A 200 -11.21 -16.49 15.03
C VAL A 200 -12.36 -15.84 14.23
N TYR A 201 -13.16 -16.63 13.53
CA TYR A 201 -14.26 -16.17 12.66
C TYR A 201 -15.64 -16.33 13.31
N GLU A 202 -15.75 -16.62 14.59
CA GLU A 202 -17.04 -16.85 15.28
C GLU A 202 -18.03 -15.70 15.07
N MET A 203 -17.56 -14.47 15.00
CA MET A 203 -18.41 -13.30 14.72
C MET A 203 -19.06 -13.30 13.33
N TYR A 204 -18.58 -14.16 12.43
CA TYR A 204 -19.10 -14.33 11.07
C TYR A 204 -19.83 -15.65 10.86
N TYR A 205 -20.08 -16.43 11.89
CA TYR A 205 -20.79 -17.72 11.78
C TYR A 205 -22.25 -17.56 11.41
N GLU A 206 -22.87 -16.48 11.87
CA GLU A 206 -24.21 -16.01 11.46
C GLU A 206 -24.12 -14.51 11.18
N PHE A 207 -23.67 -14.16 9.99
CA PHE A 207 -23.44 -12.77 9.63
C PHE A 207 -24.27 -12.36 8.42
N GLU A 208 -24.87 -11.18 8.48
CA GLU A 208 -25.63 -10.58 7.40
C GLU A 208 -25.44 -9.06 7.42
N GLU A 209 -25.07 -8.47 6.28
CA GLU A 209 -24.94 -7.02 6.14
C GLU A 209 -25.23 -6.60 4.70
N PRO A 210 -25.92 -5.45 4.47
CA PRO A 210 -26.12 -4.90 3.13
C PRO A 210 -24.79 -4.70 2.39
N VAL A 211 -24.73 -5.14 1.13
CA VAL A 211 -23.53 -5.01 0.28
C VAL A 211 -22.99 -3.57 0.26
N ALA A 212 -23.89 -2.59 0.15
CA ALA A 212 -23.54 -1.18 0.09
C ALA A 212 -22.89 -0.62 1.37
N LYS A 213 -23.00 -1.32 2.50
CA LYS A 213 -22.49 -0.86 3.82
C LYS A 213 -21.29 -1.64 4.33
N LEU A 214 -20.84 -2.65 3.58
CA LEU A 214 -19.73 -3.52 4.00
C LEU A 214 -18.42 -2.75 4.15
N ALA A 215 -17.80 -2.87 5.32
CA ALA A 215 -16.47 -2.34 5.58
C ALA A 215 -15.39 -3.25 5.00
N GLY A 216 -14.29 -2.66 4.47
CA GLY A 216 -13.23 -3.41 3.80
C GLY A 216 -12.58 -4.49 4.66
N HIS A 217 -12.31 -4.23 5.94
CA HIS A 217 -11.72 -5.21 6.85
C HIS A 217 -12.61 -6.45 7.04
N ARG A 218 -13.95 -6.29 7.02
CA ARG A 218 -14.89 -7.42 7.10
C ARG A 218 -14.84 -8.28 5.85
N ILE A 219 -14.74 -7.65 4.67
CA ILE A 219 -14.61 -8.37 3.40
C ILE A 219 -13.34 -9.21 3.39
N LEU A 220 -12.21 -8.65 3.81
CA LEU A 220 -10.93 -9.39 3.87
C LEU A 220 -10.98 -10.53 4.89
N ALA A 221 -11.61 -10.32 6.05
CA ALA A 221 -11.81 -11.36 7.05
C ALA A 221 -12.69 -12.50 6.53
N LEU A 222 -13.82 -12.17 5.88
CA LEU A 222 -14.74 -13.13 5.29
C LEU A 222 -14.08 -13.94 4.17
N ASN A 223 -13.31 -13.29 3.30
CA ASN A 223 -12.56 -13.96 2.23
C ASN A 223 -11.52 -14.93 2.79
N ARG A 224 -10.82 -14.57 3.86
CA ARG A 224 -9.87 -15.47 4.54
C ARG A 224 -10.58 -16.66 5.16
N GLY A 225 -11.68 -16.44 5.90
CA GLY A 225 -12.46 -17.51 6.50
C GLY A 225 -13.04 -18.49 5.47
N GLU A 226 -13.43 -17.99 4.29
CA GLU A 226 -13.88 -18.82 3.16
C GLU A 226 -12.72 -19.63 2.55
N LYS A 227 -11.55 -19.02 2.34
CA LYS A 227 -10.31 -19.65 1.86
C LYS A 227 -9.83 -20.76 2.80
N GLU A 228 -9.94 -20.54 4.10
CA GLU A 228 -9.63 -21.51 5.16
C GLU A 228 -10.71 -22.57 5.34
N LYS A 229 -11.81 -22.50 4.57
CA LYS A 229 -12.94 -23.43 4.59
C LYS A 229 -13.72 -23.45 5.91
N VAL A 230 -13.63 -22.41 6.70
CA VAL A 230 -14.40 -22.21 7.94
C VAL A 230 -15.78 -21.62 7.62
N LEU A 231 -15.84 -20.68 6.68
CA LEU A 231 -17.05 -19.96 6.30
C LEU A 231 -17.56 -20.36 4.91
N THR A 232 -18.85 -20.18 4.72
CA THR A 232 -19.50 -20.13 3.40
C THR A 232 -20.07 -18.72 3.24
N VAL A 233 -19.62 -17.99 2.22
CA VAL A 233 -19.97 -16.59 1.99
C VAL A 233 -20.74 -16.46 0.69
N LYS A 234 -21.88 -15.76 0.70
CA LYS A 234 -22.76 -15.56 -0.46
C LYS A 234 -23.29 -14.13 -0.50
N ILE A 235 -23.68 -13.71 -1.70
CA ILE A 235 -24.48 -12.51 -1.88
C ILE A 235 -25.92 -12.94 -2.19
N GLU A 236 -26.83 -12.55 -1.35
CA GLU A 236 -28.27 -12.73 -1.55
C GLU A 236 -28.81 -11.51 -2.30
N ALA A 237 -29.14 -11.71 -3.57
CA ALA A 237 -29.72 -10.69 -4.43
C ALA A 237 -31.24 -10.55 -4.21
N PRO A 238 -31.85 -9.42 -4.58
CA PRO A 238 -33.30 -9.27 -4.58
C PRO A 238 -33.93 -10.02 -5.78
N GLU A 239 -33.96 -11.34 -5.69
CA GLU A 239 -34.32 -12.27 -6.79
C GLU A 239 -35.67 -11.95 -7.40
N GLU A 240 -36.69 -11.73 -6.57
CA GLU A 240 -38.06 -11.45 -7.06
C GLU A 240 -38.11 -10.15 -7.91
N ASP A 241 -37.43 -9.10 -7.49
CA ASP A 241 -37.35 -7.84 -8.24
C ASP A 241 -36.63 -8.05 -9.57
N ILE A 242 -35.57 -8.86 -9.57
CA ILE A 242 -34.76 -9.16 -10.75
C ILE A 242 -35.56 -9.98 -11.76
N ILE A 243 -36.20 -11.06 -11.32
CA ILE A 243 -37.06 -11.89 -12.20
C ILE A 243 -38.18 -11.05 -12.80
N ARG A 244 -38.87 -10.26 -11.99
CA ARG A 244 -39.92 -9.33 -12.47
C ARG A 244 -39.41 -8.33 -13.52
N TYR A 245 -38.21 -7.80 -13.31
CA TYR A 245 -37.58 -6.93 -14.28
C TYR A 245 -37.29 -7.64 -15.60
N LEU A 246 -36.68 -8.84 -15.54
CA LEU A 246 -36.37 -9.62 -16.74
C LEU A 246 -37.65 -10.05 -17.48
N GLU A 247 -38.68 -10.51 -16.78
CA GLU A 247 -39.96 -10.84 -17.39
C GLU A 247 -40.56 -9.62 -18.11
N LYS A 248 -40.56 -8.47 -17.48
CA LYS A 248 -41.04 -7.21 -18.09
C LYS A 248 -40.28 -6.81 -19.34
N LYS A 249 -38.99 -7.12 -19.41
CA LYS A 249 -38.13 -6.79 -20.55
C LYS A 249 -38.20 -7.80 -21.68
N THR A 250 -38.46 -9.07 -21.37
CA THR A 250 -38.42 -10.17 -22.34
C THR A 250 -39.77 -10.60 -22.81
N ILE A 251 -40.81 -10.50 -21.98
CA ILE A 251 -42.19 -10.87 -22.32
C ILE A 251 -42.94 -9.60 -22.70
N LEU A 252 -42.91 -9.30 -23.99
CA LEU A 252 -43.50 -8.06 -24.54
C LEU A 252 -44.96 -8.24 -24.91
N GLN A 253 -45.39 -9.50 -25.15
CA GLN A 253 -46.74 -9.85 -25.54
C GLN A 253 -47.16 -11.14 -24.84
N GLU A 254 -48.32 -11.17 -24.20
CA GLU A 254 -48.85 -12.38 -23.65
C GLU A 254 -49.30 -13.35 -24.75
N ASP A 255 -48.78 -14.55 -24.72
CA ASP A 255 -49.06 -15.64 -25.64
C ASP A 255 -49.20 -16.92 -24.81
N PRO A 256 -50.29 -17.66 -24.93
CA PRO A 256 -50.56 -18.80 -24.07
C PRO A 256 -49.53 -19.95 -24.22
N TYR A 257 -48.83 -20.00 -25.34
CA TYR A 257 -47.84 -21.05 -25.62
C TYR A 257 -46.40 -20.61 -25.28
N THR A 258 -46.01 -19.35 -25.56
CA THR A 258 -44.64 -18.87 -25.36
C THR A 258 -44.40 -18.24 -23.99
N THR A 259 -45.41 -17.61 -23.40
CA THR A 259 -45.25 -16.93 -22.10
C THR A 259 -44.79 -17.85 -20.98
N PRO A 260 -45.36 -19.05 -20.77
CA PRO A 260 -44.89 -19.98 -19.74
C PRO A 260 -43.45 -20.41 -19.97
N VAL A 261 -43.09 -20.68 -21.23
CA VAL A 261 -41.72 -21.09 -21.60
C VAL A 261 -40.73 -19.95 -21.33
N LEU A 262 -41.05 -18.72 -21.72
CA LEU A 262 -40.17 -17.56 -21.49
C LEU A 262 -40.01 -17.27 -20.00
N LYS A 263 -41.03 -17.43 -19.17
CA LYS A 263 -40.88 -17.31 -17.72
C LYS A 263 -39.89 -18.33 -17.16
N ALA A 264 -39.99 -19.57 -17.59
CA ALA A 264 -39.06 -20.63 -17.20
C ALA A 264 -37.63 -20.34 -17.69
N VAL A 265 -37.45 -19.79 -18.91
CA VAL A 265 -36.17 -19.38 -19.48
C VAL A 265 -35.55 -18.21 -18.73
N VAL A 266 -36.37 -17.22 -18.35
CA VAL A 266 -35.91 -16.08 -17.54
C VAL A 266 -35.37 -16.58 -16.20
N GLU A 267 -36.08 -17.45 -15.53
CA GLU A 267 -35.65 -18.02 -14.26
C GLU A 267 -34.34 -18.82 -14.40
N ASP A 268 -34.25 -19.69 -15.41
CA ASP A 268 -33.04 -20.47 -15.72
C ASP A 268 -31.86 -19.58 -16.09
N SER A 269 -32.06 -18.61 -16.98
CA SER A 269 -31.02 -17.65 -17.39
C SER A 269 -30.47 -16.90 -16.19
N TYR A 270 -31.35 -16.41 -15.32
CA TYR A 270 -30.91 -15.71 -14.12
C TYR A 270 -30.16 -16.64 -13.16
N LYS A 271 -30.78 -17.73 -12.72
CA LYS A 271 -30.20 -18.61 -11.68
C LYS A 271 -28.93 -19.31 -12.12
N ARG A 272 -28.89 -19.78 -13.36
CA ARG A 272 -27.77 -20.60 -13.87
C ARG A 272 -26.66 -19.77 -14.47
N LEU A 273 -26.95 -18.67 -15.17
CA LEU A 273 -25.97 -17.92 -15.98
C LEU A 273 -25.65 -16.54 -15.41
N ILE A 274 -26.66 -15.76 -15.03
CA ILE A 274 -26.47 -14.36 -14.62
C ILE A 274 -26.06 -14.27 -13.14
N ALA A 275 -26.83 -14.83 -12.23
CA ALA A 275 -26.63 -14.68 -10.79
C ALA A 275 -25.23 -15.11 -10.33
N PRO A 276 -24.69 -16.29 -10.72
CA PRO A 276 -23.34 -16.69 -10.30
C PRO A 276 -22.23 -15.80 -10.88
N ALA A 277 -22.46 -15.21 -12.05
CA ALA A 277 -21.51 -14.30 -12.68
C ALA A 277 -21.51 -12.94 -11.99
N ILE A 278 -22.69 -12.37 -11.75
CA ILE A 278 -22.84 -11.07 -11.06
C ILE A 278 -22.37 -11.18 -9.61
N GLU A 279 -22.68 -12.26 -8.91
CA GLU A 279 -22.16 -12.49 -7.55
C GLU A 279 -20.62 -12.45 -7.52
N ARG A 280 -19.97 -13.15 -8.45
CA ARG A 280 -18.51 -13.14 -8.59
C ARG A 280 -17.97 -11.75 -8.90
N GLU A 281 -18.60 -11.02 -9.82
CA GLU A 281 -18.20 -9.66 -10.19
C GLU A 281 -18.28 -8.72 -8.99
N ILE A 282 -19.37 -8.73 -8.23
CA ILE A 282 -19.56 -7.92 -7.04
C ILE A 282 -18.56 -8.33 -5.94
N ARG A 283 -18.36 -9.64 -5.71
CA ARG A 283 -17.37 -10.14 -4.75
C ARG A 283 -15.96 -9.67 -5.11
N ASN A 284 -15.60 -9.71 -6.39
CA ASN A 284 -14.30 -9.23 -6.87
C ASN A 284 -14.17 -7.71 -6.70
N GLU A 285 -15.19 -6.94 -7.02
CA GLU A 285 -15.19 -5.48 -6.84
C GLU A 285 -15.05 -5.09 -5.37
N LEU A 286 -15.82 -5.73 -4.48
CA LEU A 286 -15.71 -5.53 -3.03
C LEU A 286 -14.32 -5.87 -2.51
N THR A 287 -13.75 -6.98 -2.99
CA THR A 287 -12.40 -7.42 -2.60
C THR A 287 -11.35 -6.42 -3.08
N GLU A 288 -11.41 -6.00 -4.33
CA GLU A 288 -10.48 -5.01 -4.89
C GLU A 288 -10.54 -3.68 -4.13
N LYS A 289 -11.74 -3.19 -3.83
CA LYS A 289 -11.94 -1.97 -3.04
C LYS A 289 -11.41 -2.12 -1.63
N ALA A 290 -11.63 -3.27 -0.99
CA ALA A 290 -11.12 -3.56 0.35
C ALA A 290 -9.59 -3.66 0.37
N GLU A 291 -8.99 -4.34 -0.60
CA GLU A 291 -7.54 -4.43 -0.77
C GLU A 291 -6.91 -3.05 -0.99
N ASN A 292 -7.50 -2.23 -1.86
CA ASN A 292 -6.99 -0.87 -2.13
C ASN A 292 -6.99 -0.01 -0.87
N GLY A 293 -8.08 -0.03 -0.10
CA GLY A 293 -8.17 0.69 1.17
C GLY A 293 -7.13 0.21 2.19
N ALA A 294 -6.94 -1.11 2.30
CA ALA A 294 -5.95 -1.68 3.21
C ALA A 294 -4.51 -1.37 2.76
N ILE A 295 -4.21 -1.42 1.46
CA ILE A 295 -2.89 -1.06 0.91
C ILE A 295 -2.58 0.43 1.18
N GLU A 296 -3.57 1.31 1.05
CA GLU A 296 -3.42 2.73 1.39
C GLU A 296 -3.06 2.93 2.86
N VAL A 297 -3.74 2.23 3.77
CA VAL A 297 -3.43 2.26 5.20
C VAL A 297 -2.02 1.72 5.46
N PHE A 298 -1.62 0.63 4.81
CA PHE A 298 -0.25 0.10 4.93
C PHE A 298 0.78 1.11 4.45
N GLY A 299 0.52 1.75 3.33
CA GLY A 299 1.39 2.80 2.80
C GLY A 299 1.59 3.94 3.79
N LYS A 300 0.51 4.41 4.40
CA LYS A 300 0.56 5.47 5.43
C LYS A 300 1.33 5.02 6.68
N ASN A 301 1.07 3.81 7.18
CA ASN A 301 1.80 3.26 8.32
C ASN A 301 3.30 3.08 8.01
N LEU A 302 3.63 2.56 6.83
CA LEU A 302 5.02 2.43 6.38
C LEU A 302 5.70 3.80 6.27
N HIS A 303 5.04 4.79 5.68
CA HIS A 303 5.56 6.15 5.58
C HIS A 303 5.91 6.71 6.96
N GLN A 304 5.02 6.58 7.94
CA GLN A 304 5.26 7.04 9.31
C GLN A 304 6.46 6.33 9.96
N LEU A 305 6.57 5.02 9.74
CA LEU A 305 7.70 4.24 10.26
C LEU A 305 9.03 4.67 9.65
N LEU A 306 9.08 4.87 8.34
CA LEU A 306 10.29 5.28 7.61
C LEU A 306 10.70 6.74 7.93
N MET A 307 9.72 7.58 8.22
CA MET A 307 9.93 9.00 8.52
C MET A 307 10.15 9.28 10.02
N GLN A 308 10.35 8.25 10.84
CA GLN A 308 10.73 8.46 12.24
C GLN A 308 12.09 9.15 12.35
N PRO A 309 12.26 10.11 13.29
CA PRO A 309 13.52 10.81 13.47
C PRO A 309 14.65 9.85 13.84
N PRO A 310 15.82 9.99 13.23
CA PRO A 310 17.00 9.22 13.62
C PRO A 310 17.50 9.67 15.00
N ILE A 311 18.04 8.74 15.78
CA ILE A 311 18.76 9.04 17.03
C ILE A 311 20.25 8.96 16.73
N ALA A 312 20.78 10.04 16.19
CA ALA A 312 22.18 10.12 15.79
C ALA A 312 23.13 10.40 16.97
N GLY A 313 24.40 10.11 16.76
CA GLY A 313 25.49 10.52 17.67
C GLY A 313 25.65 9.69 18.93
N GLN A 314 24.93 8.57 19.07
CA GLN A 314 24.99 7.69 20.24
C GLN A 314 25.62 6.34 19.93
N VAL A 315 26.28 5.74 20.93
CA VAL A 315 26.70 4.35 20.91
C VAL A 315 25.55 3.48 21.40
N VAL A 316 25.09 2.58 20.55
CA VAL A 316 23.89 1.77 20.79
C VAL A 316 24.24 0.32 20.97
N LEU A 317 23.66 -0.31 22.00
CA LEU A 317 23.65 -1.76 22.19
C LEU A 317 22.37 -2.34 21.55
N GLY A 318 22.50 -3.02 20.44
CA GLY A 318 21.41 -3.80 19.86
C GLY A 318 21.24 -5.12 20.61
N TRP A 319 20.01 -5.44 20.95
CA TRP A 319 19.66 -6.63 21.73
C TRP A 319 18.56 -7.40 20.98
N ASP A 320 18.93 -8.54 20.42
CA ASP A 320 18.01 -9.49 19.82
C ASP A 320 17.62 -10.54 20.88
N PRO A 321 16.40 -10.43 21.43
CA PRO A 321 15.98 -11.27 22.56
C PRO A 321 15.68 -12.69 22.11
N ALA A 322 16.09 -13.68 22.89
CA ALA A 322 15.78 -15.08 22.67
C ALA A 322 15.80 -15.86 23.98
N PHE A 323 15.11 -16.99 24.02
CA PHE A 323 15.15 -17.91 25.16
C PHE A 323 16.36 -18.86 25.08
N ARG A 324 16.17 -20.03 24.54
CA ARG A 324 17.15 -21.15 24.58
C ARG A 324 18.49 -20.82 23.92
N THR A 325 18.48 -20.10 22.82
CA THR A 325 19.70 -19.84 22.02
C THR A 325 20.53 -18.69 22.58
N GLY A 326 20.06 -18.03 23.64
CA GLY A 326 20.69 -16.84 24.21
C GLY A 326 20.38 -15.56 23.43
N CYS A 327 20.41 -14.44 24.14
CA CYS A 327 20.23 -13.12 23.53
C CYS A 327 21.50 -12.69 22.81
N LYS A 328 21.37 -12.25 21.55
CA LYS A 328 22.50 -11.76 20.76
C LYS A 328 22.61 -10.26 20.92
N LEU A 329 23.82 -9.80 21.13
CA LEU A 329 24.14 -8.40 21.36
C LEU A 329 25.12 -7.91 20.30
N ALA A 330 24.92 -6.67 19.86
CA ALA A 330 25.86 -5.97 19.00
C ALA A 330 26.03 -4.53 19.48
N VAL A 331 27.26 -4.10 19.65
CA VAL A 331 27.60 -2.71 19.97
C VAL A 331 27.88 -1.98 18.67
N VAL A 332 27.19 -0.87 18.45
CA VAL A 332 27.30 -0.07 17.23
C VAL A 332 27.68 1.36 17.63
N ASP A 333 28.72 1.89 17.00
CA ASP A 333 29.14 3.28 17.27
C ASP A 333 28.19 4.31 16.61
N ALA A 334 28.45 5.57 16.85
CA ALA A 334 27.63 6.67 16.33
C ALA A 334 27.55 6.72 14.79
N THR A 335 28.44 6.04 14.08
CA THR A 335 28.48 5.99 12.61
C THR A 335 27.79 4.74 12.05
N GLY A 336 27.27 3.85 12.89
CA GLY A 336 26.68 2.59 12.50
C GLY A 336 27.68 1.43 12.34
N LYS A 337 28.94 1.61 12.69
CA LYS A 337 29.97 0.56 12.66
C LYS A 337 29.83 -0.38 13.86
N VAL A 338 29.83 -1.68 13.60
CA VAL A 338 29.80 -2.67 14.67
C VAL A 338 31.19 -2.76 15.34
N LEU A 339 31.22 -2.48 16.65
CA LEU A 339 32.44 -2.51 17.48
C LEU A 339 32.67 -3.90 18.10
N GLY A 340 31.63 -4.66 18.34
CA GLY A 340 31.71 -5.99 18.91
C GLY A 340 30.36 -6.66 19.02
N THR A 341 30.38 -7.97 19.12
CA THR A 341 29.19 -8.82 19.30
C THR A 341 29.42 -9.84 20.40
N THR A 342 28.36 -10.22 21.11
CA THR A 342 28.42 -11.29 22.12
C THR A 342 27.05 -11.94 22.29
N VAL A 343 27.01 -13.01 23.05
CA VAL A 343 25.77 -13.72 23.42
C VAL A 343 25.71 -13.82 24.92
N ILE A 344 24.54 -13.58 25.48
CA ILE A 344 24.24 -13.69 26.92
C ILE A 344 23.03 -14.58 27.13
N HIS A 345 22.93 -15.18 28.31
CA HIS A 345 21.85 -16.12 28.65
C HIS A 345 21.09 -15.71 29.93
N PRO A 346 20.44 -14.50 29.92
CA PRO A 346 19.69 -14.03 31.07
C PRO A 346 18.25 -14.54 31.13
N THR A 347 17.77 -15.15 30.02
CA THR A 347 16.38 -15.60 29.85
C THR A 347 16.27 -17.12 29.94
N ALA A 348 15.09 -17.64 30.26
CA ALA A 348 14.86 -19.07 30.43
C ALA A 348 15.20 -19.91 29.16
N PRO A 349 15.77 -21.10 29.28
CA PRO A 349 16.20 -21.73 30.53
C PRO A 349 17.53 -21.14 31.04
N THR A 350 17.54 -20.63 32.26
CA THR A 350 18.72 -19.95 32.84
C THR A 350 18.88 -20.30 34.32
N THR A 351 19.97 -19.84 34.91
CA THR A 351 20.27 -19.99 36.33
C THR A 351 20.66 -18.62 36.91
N PRO A 352 20.56 -18.42 38.25
CA PRO A 352 21.03 -17.19 38.89
C PRO A 352 22.48 -16.83 38.54
N GLN A 353 23.36 -17.85 38.41
CA GLN A 353 24.75 -17.65 38.01
C GLN A 353 24.89 -17.11 36.58
N LYS A 354 24.09 -17.65 35.64
CA LYS A 354 24.07 -17.18 34.26
C LYS A 354 23.52 -15.76 34.13
N ILE A 355 22.50 -15.43 34.91
CA ILE A 355 21.93 -14.07 34.98
C ILE A 355 22.98 -13.10 35.49
N LYS A 356 23.66 -13.45 36.60
CA LYS A 356 24.73 -12.63 37.15
C LYS A 356 25.89 -12.44 36.17
N ALA A 357 26.35 -13.51 35.54
CA ALA A 357 27.39 -13.45 34.53
C ALA A 357 27.01 -12.57 33.34
N SER A 358 25.73 -12.61 32.89
CA SER A 358 25.20 -11.77 31.84
C SER A 358 25.21 -10.29 32.24
N LYS A 359 24.77 -9.96 33.47
CA LYS A 359 24.82 -8.61 34.00
C LYS A 359 26.23 -8.08 34.17
N ASP A 360 27.16 -8.88 34.68
CA ASP A 360 28.56 -8.50 34.83
C ASP A 360 29.24 -8.24 33.47
N LEU A 361 28.92 -9.02 32.46
CA LEU A 361 29.39 -8.77 31.09
C LEU A 361 28.80 -7.49 30.52
N LEU A 362 27.50 -7.25 30.70
CA LEU A 362 26.84 -6.04 30.26
C LEU A 362 27.44 -4.78 30.90
N LYS A 363 27.71 -4.79 32.20
CA LYS A 363 28.39 -3.68 32.87
C LYS A 363 29.74 -3.36 32.26
N LYS A 364 30.53 -4.41 31.97
CA LYS A 364 31.84 -4.26 31.31
C LYS A 364 31.73 -3.67 29.89
N ILE A 365 30.74 -4.13 29.11
CA ILE A 365 30.51 -3.65 27.75
C ILE A 365 30.05 -2.19 27.77
N ILE A 366 29.09 -1.85 28.65
CA ILE A 366 28.56 -0.50 28.77
C ILE A 366 29.69 0.49 29.12
N SER A 367 30.50 0.16 30.09
CA SER A 367 31.65 1.00 30.49
C SER A 367 32.72 1.07 29.40
N LYS A 368 33.09 -0.07 28.80
CA LYS A 368 34.14 -0.13 27.77
C LYS A 368 33.83 0.67 26.53
N TYR A 369 32.59 0.62 26.04
CA TYR A 369 32.18 1.24 24.77
C TYR A 369 31.41 2.55 24.98
N HIS A 370 31.22 2.98 26.24
CA HIS A 370 30.46 4.16 26.58
C HIS A 370 29.03 4.14 26.00
N ILE A 371 28.35 3.02 26.16
CA ILE A 371 27.00 2.81 25.65
C ILE A 371 26.04 3.74 26.42
N THR A 372 25.24 4.48 25.67
CA THR A 372 24.23 5.41 26.21
C THR A 372 22.81 4.96 25.97
N LEU A 373 22.60 4.03 25.02
CA LEU A 373 21.28 3.61 24.58
C LEU A 373 21.25 2.11 24.27
N ILE A 374 20.20 1.44 24.73
CA ILE A 374 19.93 0.02 24.43
C ILE A 374 18.71 -0.04 23.50
N SER A 375 18.87 -0.67 22.36
CA SER A 375 17.82 -0.99 21.39
C SER A 375 17.39 -2.44 21.57
N LEU A 376 16.26 -2.67 22.22
CA LEU A 376 15.73 -4.00 22.50
C LEU A 376 14.69 -4.38 21.43
N GLY A 377 14.89 -5.50 20.73
CA GLY A 377 13.89 -6.06 19.84
C GLY A 377 12.61 -6.47 20.58
N ASN A 378 11.46 -6.33 19.94
CA ASN A 378 10.15 -6.66 20.52
C ASN A 378 9.70 -8.11 20.29
N GLY A 379 10.59 -9.01 19.90
CA GLY A 379 10.29 -10.41 19.63
C GLY A 379 10.22 -11.31 20.86
N THR A 380 10.43 -12.59 20.62
CA THR A 380 10.39 -13.62 21.65
C THR A 380 11.39 -13.31 22.79
N ALA A 381 10.97 -13.42 24.05
CA ALA A 381 11.76 -13.08 25.25
C ALA A 381 12.08 -11.58 25.44
N SER A 382 11.41 -10.70 24.74
CA SER A 382 11.58 -9.24 24.91
C SER A 382 11.25 -8.78 26.32
N ARG A 383 10.18 -9.30 26.90
CA ARG A 383 9.73 -8.96 28.27
C ARG A 383 10.77 -9.34 29.31
N GLU A 384 11.25 -10.56 29.24
CA GLU A 384 12.23 -11.10 30.18
C GLU A 384 13.55 -10.33 30.05
N SER A 385 13.93 -10.00 28.82
CA SER A 385 15.12 -9.19 28.53
C SER A 385 14.96 -7.77 29.08
N GLU A 386 13.78 -7.15 28.93
CA GLU A 386 13.49 -5.82 29.46
C GLU A 386 13.62 -5.77 30.98
N GLN A 387 13.13 -6.78 31.70
CA GLN A 387 13.28 -6.88 33.15
C GLN A 387 14.76 -6.90 33.56
N ILE A 388 15.58 -7.68 32.84
CA ILE A 388 17.04 -7.73 33.10
C ILE A 388 17.68 -6.35 32.84
N ILE A 389 17.30 -5.66 31.77
CA ILE A 389 17.79 -4.31 31.46
C ILE A 389 17.44 -3.34 32.61
N VAL A 390 16.20 -3.32 33.05
CA VAL A 390 15.76 -2.40 34.12
C VAL A 390 16.47 -2.68 35.43
N GLU A 391 16.65 -3.95 35.81
CA GLU A 391 17.44 -4.32 36.97
C GLU A 391 18.89 -3.86 36.84
N LEU A 392 19.51 -4.09 35.68
CA LEU A 392 20.88 -3.65 35.38
C LEU A 392 21.03 -2.13 35.49
N LEU A 393 20.08 -1.36 34.96
CA LEU A 393 20.13 0.11 34.99
C LEU A 393 20.09 0.67 36.43
N LYS A 394 19.49 -0.06 37.37
CA LYS A 394 19.51 0.31 38.80
C LYS A 394 20.85 0.01 39.49
N GLU A 395 21.65 -0.87 38.91
CA GLU A 395 22.93 -1.33 39.45
C GLU A 395 24.15 -0.58 38.94
N ILE A 396 24.00 0.24 37.87
CA ILE A 396 25.08 1.00 37.23
C ILE A 396 24.94 2.50 37.50
N SER A 397 26.08 3.20 37.42
CA SER A 397 26.14 4.65 37.59
C SER A 397 26.05 5.41 36.26
N GLU A 398 26.32 4.74 35.16
CA GLU A 398 26.23 5.30 33.80
C GLU A 398 24.81 5.64 33.43
N LYS A 399 24.61 6.77 32.77
CA LYS A 399 23.30 7.20 32.25
C LYS A 399 22.99 6.46 30.97
N VAL A 400 22.30 5.33 31.09
CA VAL A 400 21.86 4.51 29.95
C VAL A 400 20.32 4.48 29.94
N GLN A 401 19.76 4.64 28.76
CA GLN A 401 18.33 4.50 28.53
C GLN A 401 18.09 3.31 27.58
N TYR A 402 16.87 2.83 27.48
CA TYR A 402 16.50 1.82 26.53
C TYR A 402 15.22 2.17 25.77
N VAL A 403 15.06 1.56 24.62
CA VAL A 403 13.83 1.66 23.83
C VAL A 403 13.53 0.27 23.25
N ILE A 404 12.25 -0.08 23.18
CA ILE A 404 11.80 -1.27 22.50
C ILE A 404 11.59 -0.93 21.04
N VAL A 405 12.26 -1.66 20.15
CA VAL A 405 12.26 -1.45 18.70
C VAL A 405 11.50 -2.59 18.03
N ASN A 406 10.65 -2.26 17.08
CA ASN A 406 10.02 -3.27 16.23
C ASN A 406 11.10 -3.99 15.41
N GLU A 407 11.28 -5.30 15.67
CA GLU A 407 12.26 -6.13 14.95
C GLU A 407 11.69 -6.78 13.68
N ALA A 408 10.47 -6.45 13.28
CA ALA A 408 9.87 -7.02 12.07
C ALA A 408 10.81 -6.89 10.86
N GLY A 409 10.96 -7.98 10.13
CA GLY A 409 11.87 -8.10 9.00
C GLY A 409 13.35 -8.22 9.33
N ALA A 410 13.79 -8.12 10.61
CA ALA A 410 15.19 -8.29 10.98
C ALA A 410 15.70 -9.70 10.69
N SER A 411 14.86 -10.71 10.89
CA SER A 411 15.16 -12.11 10.52
C SER A 411 15.28 -12.30 9.01
N VAL A 412 14.45 -11.62 8.23
CA VAL A 412 14.52 -11.65 6.76
C VAL A 412 15.82 -11.01 6.28
N TYR A 413 16.15 -9.82 6.81
CA TYR A 413 17.41 -9.15 6.52
C TYR A 413 18.61 -10.02 6.88
N SER A 414 18.67 -10.53 8.10
CA SER A 414 19.83 -11.28 8.61
C SER A 414 20.14 -12.55 7.82
N ALA A 415 19.14 -13.18 7.23
CA ALA A 415 19.26 -14.32 6.34
C ALA A 415 19.51 -13.96 4.87
N SER A 416 19.46 -12.68 4.51
CA SER A 416 19.59 -12.23 3.13
C SER A 416 21.03 -12.30 2.61
N LYS A 417 21.16 -12.32 1.28
CA LYS A 417 22.44 -12.20 0.59
C LYS A 417 23.14 -10.88 0.96
N LEU A 418 22.38 -9.79 1.02
CA LEU A 418 22.87 -8.47 1.40
C LEU A 418 23.54 -8.48 2.77
N ALA A 419 22.88 -9.05 3.79
CA ALA A 419 23.44 -9.15 5.12
C ALA A 419 24.68 -10.05 5.19
N THR A 420 24.74 -11.08 4.34
CA THR A 420 25.91 -11.94 4.20
C THR A 420 27.10 -11.20 3.57
N GLU A 421 26.84 -10.37 2.58
CA GLU A 421 27.86 -9.51 1.96
C GLU A 421 28.35 -8.42 2.92
N GLU A 422 27.42 -7.83 3.69
CA GLU A 422 27.74 -6.77 4.68
C GLU A 422 28.53 -7.33 5.89
N PHE A 423 28.14 -8.50 6.36
CA PHE A 423 28.75 -9.17 7.53
C PHE A 423 29.09 -10.63 7.25
N PRO A 424 30.11 -10.92 6.43
CA PRO A 424 30.42 -12.29 6.00
C PRO A 424 30.86 -13.19 7.15
N LYS A 425 31.39 -12.61 8.25
CA LYS A 425 31.88 -13.36 9.42
C LYS A 425 30.88 -13.51 10.55
N PHE A 426 29.71 -12.86 10.44
CA PHE A 426 28.66 -12.88 11.45
C PHE A 426 27.64 -13.99 11.15
N ASP A 427 27.14 -14.61 12.19
CA ASP A 427 25.94 -15.45 12.09
C ASP A 427 24.66 -14.61 11.96
N VAL A 428 23.54 -15.30 11.73
CA VAL A 428 22.22 -14.66 11.56
C VAL A 428 21.82 -13.83 12.77
N GLY A 429 22.10 -14.31 14.00
CA GLY A 429 21.75 -13.61 15.22
C GLY A 429 22.58 -12.34 15.45
N GLN A 430 23.87 -12.38 15.13
CA GLN A 430 24.76 -11.22 15.20
C GLN A 430 24.33 -10.13 14.21
N ARG A 431 23.96 -10.53 12.99
CA ARG A 431 23.42 -9.61 11.97
C ARG A 431 22.11 -8.99 12.41
N SER A 432 21.22 -9.77 13.03
CA SER A 432 19.95 -9.30 13.56
C SER A 432 20.16 -8.24 14.66
N ALA A 433 21.03 -8.52 15.62
CA ALA A 433 21.35 -7.59 16.71
C ALA A 433 21.95 -6.27 16.18
N ALA A 434 22.84 -6.34 15.20
CA ALA A 434 23.39 -5.16 14.54
C ALA A 434 22.30 -4.34 13.82
N SER A 435 21.38 -5.01 13.13
CA SER A 435 20.26 -4.35 12.47
C SER A 435 19.33 -3.66 13.46
N ILE A 436 19.01 -4.29 14.58
CA ILE A 436 18.18 -3.73 15.66
C ILE A 436 18.82 -2.45 16.23
N ALA A 437 20.13 -2.42 16.41
CA ALA A 437 20.85 -1.22 16.85
C ALA A 437 20.80 -0.09 15.82
N ARG A 438 21.12 -0.39 14.56
CA ARG A 438 21.15 0.58 13.46
C ARG A 438 19.78 1.14 13.12
N ARG A 439 18.73 0.32 13.28
CA ARG A 439 17.34 0.73 13.06
C ARG A 439 16.91 1.87 13.97
N LEU A 440 17.50 1.95 15.17
CA LEU A 440 17.26 3.05 16.08
C LEU A 440 18.07 4.30 15.68
N GLN A 441 19.29 4.12 15.16
CA GLN A 441 20.13 5.23 14.73
C GLN A 441 19.60 5.94 13.49
N ASP A 442 19.19 5.18 12.46
CA ASP A 442 18.49 5.68 11.27
C ASP A 442 17.51 4.65 10.72
N PRO A 443 16.22 4.76 11.06
CA PRO A 443 15.20 3.81 10.62
C PRO A 443 15.13 3.67 9.10
N LEU A 444 15.15 4.78 8.36
CA LEU A 444 15.05 4.76 6.91
C LEU A 444 16.24 4.02 6.27
N ALA A 445 17.45 4.38 6.65
CA ALA A 445 18.67 3.79 6.08
C ALA A 445 18.77 2.27 6.32
N GLU A 446 18.25 1.78 7.43
CA GLU A 446 18.24 0.34 7.75
C GLU A 446 17.04 -0.40 7.13
N LEU A 447 15.85 0.16 7.20
CA LEU A 447 14.62 -0.49 6.71
C LEU A 447 14.58 -0.63 5.20
N VAL A 448 15.23 0.21 4.43
CA VAL A 448 15.34 0.05 2.96
C VAL A 448 16.07 -1.21 2.52
N LYS A 449 16.81 -1.86 3.42
CA LYS A 449 17.48 -3.15 3.18
C LYS A 449 16.51 -4.34 3.20
N ILE A 450 15.27 -4.11 3.63
CA ILE A 450 14.24 -5.13 3.85
C ILE A 450 13.13 -4.92 2.81
N ASP A 451 12.60 -6.01 2.27
CA ASP A 451 11.38 -5.95 1.48
C ASP A 451 10.26 -5.29 2.32
N PRO A 452 9.63 -4.20 1.86
CA PRO A 452 8.59 -3.50 2.61
C PRO A 452 7.46 -4.39 3.12
N LYS A 453 7.12 -5.44 2.38
CA LYS A 453 6.13 -6.45 2.80
C LYS A 453 6.55 -7.24 4.04
N SER A 454 7.83 -7.33 4.32
CA SER A 454 8.37 -8.07 5.47
C SER A 454 8.48 -7.22 6.74
N ILE A 455 8.16 -5.93 6.68
CA ILE A 455 8.18 -5.03 7.84
C ILE A 455 6.96 -5.24 8.77
N GLY A 456 5.95 -5.95 8.31
CA GLY A 456 4.84 -6.41 9.15
C GLY A 456 3.85 -5.32 9.60
N VAL A 457 3.74 -4.22 8.88
CA VAL A 457 2.90 -3.06 9.23
C VAL A 457 1.44 -3.16 8.76
N GLY A 458 1.01 -4.32 8.27
CA GLY A 458 -0.32 -4.44 7.68
C GLY A 458 -1.13 -5.68 8.06
N GLN A 459 -2.46 -5.51 8.14
CA GLN A 459 -3.40 -6.62 8.28
C GLN A 459 -3.71 -7.24 6.91
N TYR A 460 -3.95 -8.55 6.89
CA TYR A 460 -4.34 -9.28 5.67
C TYR A 460 -3.37 -9.17 4.49
N GLN A 461 -2.13 -8.72 4.71
CA GLN A 461 -1.18 -8.48 3.62
C GLN A 461 -0.88 -9.71 2.76
N HIS A 462 -0.96 -10.93 3.33
CA HIS A 462 -0.76 -12.19 2.61
C HIS A 462 -1.95 -12.64 1.79
N ASP A 463 -3.13 -12.02 1.98
CA ASP A 463 -4.37 -12.34 1.27
C ASP A 463 -4.64 -11.39 0.10
N MET A 464 -3.81 -10.35 -0.07
CA MET A 464 -3.97 -9.32 -1.08
C MET A 464 -3.24 -9.63 -2.38
N ASN A 465 -3.54 -8.85 -3.41
CA ASN A 465 -2.76 -8.82 -4.64
C ASN A 465 -1.31 -8.38 -4.36
N GLN A 466 -0.38 -9.35 -4.37
CA GLN A 466 1.01 -9.13 -4.00
C GLN A 466 1.74 -8.17 -4.93
N LYS A 467 1.42 -8.16 -6.22
CA LYS A 467 2.03 -7.23 -7.18
C LYS A 467 1.63 -5.79 -6.88
N LYS A 468 0.35 -5.55 -6.64
CA LYS A 468 -0.17 -4.22 -6.30
C LYS A 468 0.37 -3.71 -4.97
N LEU A 469 0.46 -4.61 -3.99
CA LEU A 469 1.07 -4.32 -2.69
C LEU A 469 2.55 -3.91 -2.85
N ASP A 470 3.32 -4.66 -3.64
CA ASP A 470 4.73 -4.38 -3.94
C ASP A 470 4.92 -3.00 -4.57
N GLU A 471 4.16 -2.72 -5.62
CA GLU A 471 4.23 -1.45 -6.35
C GLU A 471 3.88 -0.26 -5.44
N SER A 472 2.84 -0.39 -4.64
CA SER A 472 2.40 0.66 -3.71
C SER A 472 3.42 0.91 -2.60
N LEU A 473 3.86 -0.14 -1.90
CA LEU A 473 4.82 0.00 -0.81
C LEU A 473 6.20 0.44 -1.31
N GLY A 474 6.64 -0.05 -2.48
CA GLY A 474 7.86 0.42 -3.15
C GLY A 474 7.81 1.91 -3.45
N GLY A 475 6.66 2.41 -3.92
CA GLY A 475 6.42 3.84 -4.13
C GLY A 475 6.54 4.67 -2.85
N VAL A 476 6.02 4.17 -1.74
CA VAL A 476 6.14 4.85 -0.44
C VAL A 476 7.61 4.97 0.00
N VAL A 477 8.39 3.90 -0.15
CA VAL A 477 9.83 3.93 0.18
C VAL A 477 10.56 4.93 -0.72
N GLU A 478 10.30 4.90 -2.02
CA GLU A 478 10.88 5.84 -2.99
C GLU A 478 10.58 7.30 -2.61
N ASP A 479 9.33 7.61 -2.27
CA ASP A 479 8.94 8.97 -1.87
C ASP A 479 9.64 9.40 -0.58
N CYS A 480 9.75 8.52 0.42
CA CYS A 480 10.46 8.81 1.67
C CYS A 480 11.95 9.07 1.44
N VAL A 481 12.62 8.21 0.67
CA VAL A 481 14.06 8.33 0.40
C VAL A 481 14.37 9.62 -0.37
N ASN A 482 13.59 9.95 -1.40
CA ASN A 482 13.81 11.18 -2.17
C ASN A 482 13.44 12.43 -1.38
N LYS A 483 12.43 12.36 -0.51
CA LYS A 483 12.06 13.48 0.37
C LYS A 483 13.14 13.81 1.39
N VAL A 484 13.76 12.80 1.98
CA VAL A 484 14.87 12.95 2.93
C VAL A 484 16.17 13.33 2.19
N GLY A 485 16.40 12.73 1.01
CA GLY A 485 17.66 12.80 0.30
C GLY A 485 18.72 11.90 0.94
N VAL A 486 19.85 11.75 0.28
CA VAL A 486 20.94 10.88 0.75
C VAL A 486 22.30 11.61 0.67
N ASP A 487 23.22 11.25 1.56
CA ASP A 487 24.62 11.61 1.41
C ASP A 487 25.28 10.63 0.42
N LEU A 488 25.82 11.18 -0.68
CA LEU A 488 26.39 10.37 -1.77
C LEU A 488 27.62 9.57 -1.31
N ASN A 489 28.33 10.06 -0.30
CA ASN A 489 29.56 9.45 0.19
C ASN A 489 29.35 8.38 1.26
N THR A 490 28.16 8.30 1.86
CA THR A 490 27.87 7.36 2.95
C THR A 490 26.71 6.41 2.65
N ALA A 491 25.82 6.76 1.73
CA ALA A 491 24.65 5.97 1.41
C ALA A 491 24.98 4.55 0.93
N SER A 492 24.24 3.57 1.39
CA SER A 492 24.34 2.19 0.93
C SER A 492 23.72 2.01 -0.45
N ALA A 493 24.09 0.94 -1.16
CA ALA A 493 23.49 0.62 -2.45
C ALA A 493 21.96 0.41 -2.37
N PRO A 494 21.38 -0.28 -1.38
CA PRO A 494 19.94 -0.33 -1.20
C PRO A 494 19.28 1.03 -1.08
N LEU A 495 19.85 1.94 -0.29
CA LEU A 495 19.32 3.30 -0.12
C LEU A 495 19.39 4.09 -1.43
N LEU A 496 20.53 4.05 -2.12
CA LEU A 496 20.72 4.69 -3.41
C LEU A 496 19.76 4.18 -4.49
N SER A 497 19.38 2.91 -4.46
CA SER A 497 18.51 2.31 -5.46
C SER A 497 17.08 2.89 -5.47
N TYR A 498 16.67 3.56 -4.40
CA TYR A 498 15.39 4.27 -4.32
C TYR A 498 15.47 5.74 -4.76
N ILE A 499 16.66 6.24 -5.01
CA ILE A 499 16.82 7.60 -5.54
C ILE A 499 16.31 7.68 -6.98
N SER A 500 15.63 8.76 -7.29
CA SER A 500 15.08 9.06 -8.61
C SER A 500 16.09 8.80 -9.72
N GLY A 501 15.73 7.97 -10.70
CA GLY A 501 16.58 7.64 -11.85
C GLY A 501 17.69 6.63 -11.59
N ILE A 502 17.84 6.10 -10.36
CA ILE A 502 18.89 5.14 -10.00
C ILE A 502 18.33 3.73 -9.92
N THR A 503 18.81 2.85 -10.77
CA THR A 503 18.54 1.42 -10.69
C THR A 503 19.46 0.73 -9.70
N GLY A 504 19.12 -0.50 -9.27
CA GLY A 504 19.98 -1.28 -8.37
C GLY A 504 21.41 -1.48 -8.91
N ASN A 505 21.57 -1.63 -10.22
CA ASN A 505 22.88 -1.76 -10.85
C ASN A 505 23.67 -0.45 -10.80
N ILE A 506 23.02 0.69 -11.06
CA ILE A 506 23.66 2.01 -10.97
C ILE A 506 24.04 2.31 -9.51
N ALA A 507 23.20 1.96 -8.55
CA ALA A 507 23.49 2.10 -7.12
C ALA A 507 24.78 1.35 -6.72
N LYS A 508 24.92 0.11 -7.15
CA LYS A 508 26.15 -0.68 -6.95
C LYS A 508 27.37 -0.06 -7.62
N ASN A 509 27.19 0.48 -8.83
CA ASN A 509 28.27 1.16 -9.56
C ASN A 509 28.70 2.45 -8.85
N ILE A 510 27.79 3.19 -8.23
CA ILE A 510 28.13 4.38 -7.42
C ILE A 510 29.00 3.98 -6.24
N VAL A 511 28.61 2.93 -5.51
CA VAL A 511 29.39 2.43 -4.36
C VAL A 511 30.78 1.96 -4.81
N ALA A 512 30.86 1.16 -5.89
CA ALA A 512 32.14 0.69 -6.44
C ALA A 512 33.03 1.86 -6.88
N TYR A 513 32.49 2.84 -7.58
CA TYR A 513 33.22 4.04 -7.98
C TYR A 513 33.82 4.77 -6.77
N ARG A 514 33.03 4.92 -5.70
CA ARG A 514 33.45 5.56 -4.45
C ARG A 514 34.59 4.78 -3.75
N GLU A 515 34.51 3.46 -3.76
CA GLU A 515 35.53 2.60 -3.18
C GLU A 515 36.84 2.65 -3.96
N GLU A 516 36.78 2.72 -5.29
CA GLU A 516 37.95 2.76 -6.18
C GLU A 516 38.60 4.14 -6.27
N ASN A 517 37.78 5.22 -6.33
CA ASN A 517 38.27 6.58 -6.63
C ASN A 517 38.23 7.53 -5.41
N GLY A 518 37.77 7.03 -4.25
CA GLY A 518 37.59 7.86 -3.07
C GLY A 518 36.26 8.64 -3.09
N ARG A 519 36.15 9.58 -2.16
CA ARG A 519 34.92 10.38 -1.98
C ARG A 519 34.60 11.21 -3.23
N PHE A 520 33.31 11.31 -3.55
CA PHE A 520 32.82 12.29 -4.51
C PHE A 520 33.06 13.71 -3.95
N SER A 521 33.71 14.55 -4.73
CA SER A 521 33.99 15.95 -4.39
C SER A 521 32.94 16.92 -4.96
N ASP A 522 32.21 16.49 -5.97
CA ASP A 522 31.15 17.24 -6.63
C ASP A 522 30.11 16.30 -7.28
N ARG A 523 28.92 16.84 -7.53
CA ARG A 523 27.81 16.10 -8.17
C ARG A 523 28.12 15.71 -9.61
N LYS A 524 28.91 16.52 -10.36
CA LYS A 524 29.30 16.22 -11.75
C LYS A 524 30.07 14.93 -11.87
N SER A 525 30.78 14.53 -10.84
CA SER A 525 31.53 13.26 -10.82
C SER A 525 30.62 12.03 -10.94
N LEU A 526 29.33 12.14 -10.68
CA LEU A 526 28.34 11.09 -10.95
C LEU A 526 28.32 10.68 -12.41
N LEU A 527 28.56 11.58 -13.35
CA LEU A 527 28.62 11.28 -14.79
C LEU A 527 29.78 10.32 -15.18
N LYS A 528 30.75 10.12 -14.29
CA LYS A 528 31.85 9.15 -14.47
C LYS A 528 31.46 7.75 -14.00
N VAL A 529 30.34 7.59 -13.31
CA VAL A 529 29.86 6.29 -12.84
C VAL A 529 29.31 5.49 -14.01
N ALA A 530 29.69 4.21 -14.10
CA ALA A 530 29.24 3.32 -15.15
C ALA A 530 27.71 3.20 -15.20
N LYS A 531 27.14 3.32 -16.40
CA LYS A 531 25.69 3.29 -16.69
C LYS A 531 24.88 4.47 -16.15
N LEU A 532 25.49 5.45 -15.52
CA LEU A 532 24.83 6.67 -15.10
C LEU A 532 24.99 7.74 -16.21
N GLY A 533 24.00 7.79 -17.10
CA GLY A 533 23.99 8.74 -18.21
C GLY A 533 23.38 10.10 -17.83
N PRO A 534 23.32 11.06 -18.78
CA PRO A 534 22.80 12.42 -18.54
C PRO A 534 21.37 12.46 -17.99
N LYS A 535 20.48 11.57 -18.47
CA LYS A 535 19.08 11.49 -18.00
C LYS A 535 19.02 11.01 -16.55
N ALA A 536 19.77 9.99 -16.18
CA ALA A 536 19.85 9.54 -14.80
C ALA A 536 20.44 10.60 -13.88
N TYR A 537 21.47 11.32 -14.35
CA TYR A 537 22.06 12.45 -13.61
C TYR A 537 21.03 13.56 -13.37
N GLU A 538 20.30 13.98 -14.40
CA GLU A 538 19.21 14.95 -14.25
C GLU A 538 18.21 14.52 -13.16
N GLN A 539 17.80 13.26 -13.18
CA GLN A 539 16.80 12.75 -12.24
C GLN A 539 17.33 12.64 -10.80
N CYS A 540 18.59 12.27 -10.59
CA CYS A 540 19.11 11.95 -9.27
C CYS A 540 19.88 13.06 -8.56
N ALA A 541 20.52 13.96 -9.31
CA ALA A 541 21.55 14.86 -8.75
C ALA A 541 21.07 15.71 -7.58
N GLY A 542 19.85 16.24 -7.65
CA GLY A 542 19.29 17.09 -6.59
C GLY A 542 18.98 16.36 -5.28
N PHE A 543 18.81 15.04 -5.33
CA PHE A 543 18.53 14.19 -4.18
C PHE A 543 19.77 13.62 -3.51
N MET A 544 20.93 13.78 -4.13
CA MET A 544 22.22 13.30 -3.63
C MET A 544 23.06 14.47 -3.14
N ARG A 545 23.39 14.49 -1.86
CA ARG A 545 24.12 15.58 -1.20
C ARG A 545 25.58 15.21 -0.98
N ILE A 546 26.45 16.20 -1.04
CA ILE A 546 27.88 16.08 -0.75
C ILE A 546 28.25 17.13 0.28
N THR A 547 28.52 16.69 1.51
CA THR A 547 28.97 17.56 2.58
C THR A 547 30.48 17.75 2.47
N GLY A 548 30.95 19.01 2.52
CA GLY A 548 32.39 19.32 2.43
C GLY A 548 32.98 19.08 1.03
N GLY A 549 32.18 19.17 -0.02
CA GLY A 549 32.61 19.10 -1.41
C GLY A 549 33.17 20.42 -1.94
N LYS A 550 33.53 20.42 -3.22
CA LYS A 550 34.10 21.64 -3.90
C LYS A 550 33.09 22.77 -4.06
N ASN A 551 31.82 22.42 -4.28
CA ASN A 551 30.74 23.39 -4.44
C ASN A 551 29.79 23.29 -3.24
N PRO A 552 29.64 24.38 -2.45
CA PRO A 552 28.71 24.39 -1.31
C PRO A 552 27.26 24.07 -1.67
N LEU A 553 26.81 24.36 -2.89
CA LEU A 553 25.46 24.02 -3.39
C LEU A 553 25.22 22.51 -3.47
N ASP A 554 26.28 21.71 -3.60
CA ASP A 554 26.16 20.24 -3.63
C ASP A 554 25.74 19.65 -2.26
N ALA A 555 25.84 20.43 -1.19
CA ALA A 555 25.33 20.07 0.13
C ALA A 555 23.84 20.37 0.31
N THR A 556 23.20 21.00 -0.66
CA THR A 556 21.79 21.43 -0.62
C THR A 556 20.89 20.55 -1.49
N GLY A 557 19.56 20.71 -1.35
CA GLY A 557 18.58 20.12 -2.26
C GLY A 557 18.35 20.92 -3.55
N VAL A 558 19.16 21.97 -3.82
CA VAL A 558 19.09 22.73 -5.07
C VAL A 558 19.58 21.87 -6.23
N HIS A 559 18.77 21.80 -7.28
CA HIS A 559 19.16 21.04 -8.47
C HIS A 559 20.28 21.76 -9.25
N PRO A 560 21.26 21.03 -9.82
CA PRO A 560 22.36 21.65 -10.58
C PRO A 560 21.93 22.59 -11.72
N GLU A 561 20.78 22.35 -12.34
CA GLU A 561 20.20 23.24 -13.37
C GLU A 561 19.91 24.67 -12.84
N SER A 562 19.72 24.80 -11.53
CA SER A 562 19.40 26.08 -10.86
C SER A 562 20.60 26.71 -10.17
N TYR A 563 21.80 26.17 -10.32
CA TYR A 563 23.01 26.72 -9.65
C TYR A 563 23.34 28.14 -10.05
N GLU A 564 23.23 28.45 -11.34
CA GLU A 564 23.48 29.82 -11.82
C GLU A 564 22.49 30.82 -11.20
N ALA A 565 21.22 30.46 -11.11
CA ALA A 565 20.22 31.32 -10.47
C ALA A 565 20.47 31.47 -8.96
N ALA A 566 20.86 30.39 -8.26
CA ALA A 566 21.18 30.42 -6.85
C ALA A 566 22.42 31.27 -6.55
N GLU A 567 23.48 31.18 -7.35
CA GLU A 567 24.69 31.99 -7.24
C GLU A 567 24.41 33.48 -7.46
N LYS A 568 23.66 33.84 -8.51
CA LYS A 568 23.20 35.20 -8.78
C LYS A 568 22.31 35.76 -7.65
N LEU A 569 21.47 34.93 -7.07
CA LEU A 569 20.66 35.30 -5.91
C LEU A 569 21.53 35.69 -4.73
N LEU A 570 22.52 34.85 -4.38
CA LEU A 570 23.44 35.10 -3.27
C LEU A 570 24.22 36.40 -3.51
N GLU A 571 24.78 36.60 -4.70
CA GLU A 571 25.51 37.81 -5.08
C GLU A 571 24.64 39.07 -4.91
N LYS A 572 23.41 39.05 -5.42
CA LYS A 572 22.44 40.17 -5.29
C LYS A 572 22.07 40.49 -3.84
N GLN A 573 22.06 39.50 -2.97
CA GLN A 573 21.78 39.67 -1.54
C GLN A 573 23.02 39.91 -0.69
N GLY A 574 24.21 39.99 -1.31
CA GLY A 574 25.49 40.28 -0.64
C GLY A 574 26.12 39.09 0.09
N PHE A 575 25.74 37.87 -0.30
CA PHE A 575 26.26 36.62 0.26
C PHE A 575 27.18 35.90 -0.73
N ARG A 576 27.99 34.98 -0.22
CA ARG A 576 28.88 34.11 -1.00
C ARG A 576 28.41 32.65 -0.89
N PRO A 577 28.75 31.78 -1.85
CA PRO A 577 28.43 30.35 -1.76
C PRO A 577 28.92 29.68 -0.48
N GLU A 578 30.04 30.09 0.08
CA GLU A 578 30.63 29.58 1.31
C GLU A 578 29.74 29.84 2.55
N ASP A 579 28.93 30.90 2.50
CA ASP A 579 28.00 31.25 3.58
C ASP A 579 26.88 30.19 3.78
N ILE A 580 26.64 29.31 2.78
CA ILE A 580 25.69 28.23 2.85
C ILE A 580 26.06 27.25 3.98
N ILE A 581 27.33 26.90 4.11
CA ILE A 581 27.83 25.89 5.07
C ILE A 581 27.82 26.43 6.50
N GLY A 582 28.00 27.73 6.69
CA GLY A 582 28.11 28.36 8.01
C GLY A 582 26.78 28.61 8.72
N GLY A 583 25.62 28.32 8.11
CA GLY A 583 24.31 28.69 8.64
C GLY A 583 24.05 30.21 8.62
N ASN A 584 24.89 30.98 7.89
CA ASN A 584 24.84 32.45 7.83
C ASN A 584 23.68 32.98 6.97
N LEU A 585 22.96 32.10 6.28
CA LEU A 585 21.84 32.45 5.40
C LEU A 585 20.46 32.37 6.10
N THR A 586 20.43 32.15 7.39
CA THR A 586 19.19 32.19 8.18
C THR A 586 18.54 33.57 8.04
N GLY A 587 17.29 33.63 7.59
CA GLY A 587 16.60 34.89 7.34
C GLY A 587 16.79 35.46 5.94
N LEU A 588 17.42 34.74 5.00
CA LEU A 588 17.55 35.15 3.58
C LEU A 588 16.20 35.51 2.99
N SER A 589 15.15 34.76 3.32
CA SER A 589 13.76 35.01 2.88
C SER A 589 13.22 36.39 3.28
N LEU A 590 13.71 36.94 4.40
CA LEU A 590 13.31 38.26 4.91
C LEU A 590 13.95 39.40 4.13
N THR A 591 15.04 39.14 3.43
CA THR A 591 15.76 40.15 2.61
C THR A 591 15.08 40.37 1.25
N ILE A 592 14.26 39.44 0.82
CA ILE A 592 13.59 39.47 -0.50
C ILE A 592 12.19 40.10 -0.37
N LYS A 593 12.07 41.33 -0.89
CA LYS A 593 10.80 42.09 -0.81
C LYS A 593 9.82 41.73 -1.91
N ASP A 594 10.30 41.36 -3.10
CA ASP A 594 9.49 41.04 -4.26
C ASP A 594 10.03 39.79 -4.96
N TYR A 595 9.46 38.65 -4.62
CA TYR A 595 9.84 37.33 -5.17
C TYR A 595 9.57 37.22 -6.67
N LYS A 596 8.46 37.82 -7.14
CA LYS A 596 8.08 37.75 -8.56
C LYS A 596 9.08 38.47 -9.45
N ARG A 597 9.40 39.70 -9.09
CA ARG A 597 10.38 40.50 -9.82
C ARG A 597 11.78 39.86 -9.80
N LEU A 598 12.21 39.39 -8.64
CA LEU A 598 13.51 38.74 -8.51
C LEU A 598 13.59 37.44 -9.31
N ALA A 599 12.51 36.64 -9.35
CA ALA A 599 12.43 35.43 -10.17
C ALA A 599 12.56 35.75 -11.67
N GLU A 600 11.86 36.79 -12.16
CA GLU A 600 11.99 37.26 -13.54
C GLU A 600 13.43 37.71 -13.86
N GLU A 601 14.09 38.45 -12.96
CA GLU A 601 15.48 38.86 -13.12
C GLU A 601 16.48 37.70 -13.13
N LEU A 602 16.18 36.61 -12.42
CA LEU A 602 16.99 35.38 -12.37
C LEU A 602 16.65 34.38 -13.50
N GLY A 603 15.60 34.64 -14.27
CA GLY A 603 15.15 33.77 -15.35
C GLY A 603 14.56 32.44 -14.88
N ILE A 604 13.96 32.40 -13.70
CA ILE A 604 13.31 31.24 -13.08
C ILE A 604 11.89 31.56 -12.64
N GLY A 605 11.11 30.53 -12.30
CA GLY A 605 9.78 30.72 -11.73
C GLY A 605 9.80 31.14 -10.26
N GLU A 606 8.74 31.79 -9.79
CA GLU A 606 8.63 32.23 -8.39
C GLU A 606 8.63 31.08 -7.41
N ILE A 607 7.97 29.94 -7.74
CA ILE A 607 7.92 28.74 -6.89
C ILE A 607 9.34 28.17 -6.75
N THR A 608 10.07 28.08 -7.86
CA THR A 608 11.46 27.60 -7.88
C THR A 608 12.36 28.52 -7.04
N LEU A 609 12.20 29.83 -7.13
CA LEU A 609 12.97 30.78 -6.30
C LEU A 609 12.66 30.58 -4.81
N ARG A 610 11.41 30.43 -4.43
CA ARG A 610 11.04 30.17 -3.03
C ARG A 610 11.63 28.87 -2.49
N ASP A 611 11.66 27.83 -3.31
CA ASP A 611 12.30 26.56 -2.96
C ASP A 611 13.81 26.69 -2.80
N ILE A 612 14.48 27.41 -3.69
CA ILE A 612 15.93 27.69 -3.58
C ILE A 612 16.24 28.45 -2.29
N VAL A 613 15.51 29.52 -1.99
CA VAL A 613 15.68 30.32 -0.76
C VAL A 613 15.53 29.44 0.47
N LYS A 614 14.49 28.61 0.52
CA LYS A 614 14.25 27.69 1.65
C LYS A 614 15.40 26.68 1.84
N GLU A 615 15.93 26.14 0.75
CA GLU A 615 17.08 25.21 0.79
C GLU A 615 18.37 25.91 1.22
N LEU A 616 18.58 27.16 0.83
CA LEU A 616 19.75 27.93 1.22
C LEU A 616 19.72 28.38 2.68
N GLU A 617 18.55 28.70 3.21
CA GLU A 617 18.37 29.04 4.64
C GLU A 617 18.66 27.88 5.58
N LYS A 618 18.29 26.68 5.18
CA LYS A 618 18.46 25.46 5.96
C LYS A 618 19.00 24.34 5.06
N PRO A 619 20.28 24.39 4.69
CA PRO A 619 20.88 23.37 3.85
C PRO A 619 20.84 22.01 4.55
N ALA A 620 20.58 20.96 3.79
CA ALA A 620 20.52 19.59 4.27
C ALA A 620 19.51 19.35 5.42
N ARG A 621 18.43 20.15 5.50
CA ARG A 621 17.35 19.92 6.47
C ARG A 621 16.80 18.51 6.31
N ASP A 622 16.76 17.77 7.41
CA ASP A 622 16.08 16.49 7.47
C ASP A 622 14.60 16.72 7.85
N PRO A 623 13.64 16.39 6.97
CA PRO A 623 12.22 16.58 7.27
C PRO A 623 11.73 15.72 8.45
N ARG A 624 12.50 14.70 8.85
CA ARG A 624 12.18 13.83 9.99
C ARG A 624 12.38 14.52 11.35
N ASP A 625 13.16 15.60 11.43
CA ASP A 625 13.42 16.30 12.69
C ASP A 625 12.15 16.92 13.31
N GLU A 626 11.11 17.11 12.51
CA GLU A 626 9.82 17.65 12.96
C GLU A 626 8.85 16.54 13.43
N MET A 627 9.21 15.27 13.27
CA MET A 627 8.38 14.14 13.68
C MET A 627 8.59 13.80 15.16
N PRO A 628 7.61 13.17 15.84
CA PRO A 628 7.72 12.74 17.22
C PRO A 628 8.91 11.78 17.41
N ARG A 629 9.74 12.04 18.43
CA ARG A 629 10.86 11.16 18.78
C ARG A 629 10.40 9.99 19.63
N PRO A 630 11.04 8.81 19.52
CA PRO A 630 10.75 7.67 20.39
C PRO A 630 10.89 8.01 21.87
N ILE A 631 10.04 7.43 22.72
CA ILE A 631 10.13 7.57 24.17
C ILE A 631 11.28 6.69 24.68
N LEU A 632 12.28 7.33 25.30
CA LEU A 632 13.38 6.63 25.96
C LEU A 632 13.01 6.30 27.40
N ARG A 633 13.27 5.08 27.85
CA ARG A 633 12.81 4.54 29.13
C ARG A 633 13.96 4.17 30.05
N THR A 634 13.67 4.14 31.33
CA THR A 634 14.57 3.67 32.39
C THR A 634 13.90 2.61 33.27
N ASP A 635 12.60 2.44 33.18
CA ASP A 635 11.77 1.54 34.00
C ASP A 635 10.66 0.88 33.19
N VAL A 636 10.03 -0.13 33.78
CA VAL A 636 8.93 -0.91 33.19
C VAL A 636 7.66 -0.76 34.04
N LEU A 637 6.51 -0.66 33.39
CA LEU A 637 5.21 -0.93 33.95
C LEU A 637 4.75 -2.36 33.62
N ASP A 638 4.23 -3.12 34.60
CA ASP A 638 3.58 -4.42 34.34
C ASP A 638 2.07 -4.20 34.13
N MET A 639 1.44 -5.05 33.31
CA MET A 639 -0.03 -5.05 33.15
C MET A 639 -0.80 -5.10 34.48
N LYS A 640 -0.25 -5.75 35.50
CA LYS A 640 -0.84 -5.86 36.85
C LYS A 640 -0.88 -4.51 37.57
N ASP A 641 0.01 -3.60 37.21
CA ASP A 641 0.12 -2.28 37.83
C ASP A 641 -0.84 -1.27 37.21
N LEU A 642 -1.44 -1.61 36.07
CA LEU A 642 -2.43 -0.78 35.40
C LEU A 642 -3.74 -0.76 36.16
N LYS A 643 -4.25 0.44 36.44
CA LYS A 643 -5.55 0.68 37.06
C LYS A 643 -6.44 1.46 36.12
N GLU A 644 -7.73 1.16 36.13
CA GLU A 644 -8.72 1.96 35.42
C GLU A 644 -8.61 3.44 35.81
N GLY A 645 -8.70 4.33 34.85
CA GLY A 645 -8.53 5.77 35.03
C GLY A 645 -7.07 6.27 35.02
N MET A 646 -6.07 5.38 34.97
CA MET A 646 -4.66 5.75 34.91
C MET A 646 -4.36 6.43 33.58
N VAL A 647 -3.72 7.59 33.61
CA VAL A 647 -3.29 8.34 32.42
C VAL A 647 -1.81 8.07 32.15
N LEU A 648 -1.48 7.68 30.94
CA LEU A 648 -0.13 7.30 30.54
C LEU A 648 0.20 7.91 29.18
N LYS A 649 1.49 8.18 28.93
CA LYS A 649 2.00 8.46 27.59
C LYS A 649 2.28 7.16 26.86
N GLY A 650 1.84 7.06 25.62
CA GLY A 650 2.09 5.91 24.78
C GLY A 650 2.53 6.31 23.37
N THR A 651 3.11 5.37 22.67
CA THR A 651 3.48 5.53 21.25
C THR A 651 2.53 4.72 20.38
N VAL A 652 1.93 5.35 19.38
CA VAL A 652 1.07 4.67 18.40
C VAL A 652 1.93 3.68 17.59
N ARG A 653 1.63 2.38 17.72
CA ARG A 653 2.36 1.30 17.06
C ARG A 653 1.76 0.90 15.72
N ASN A 654 0.43 0.90 15.65
CA ASN A 654 -0.30 0.51 14.46
C ASN A 654 -1.64 1.22 14.40
N VAL A 655 -2.06 1.56 13.18
CA VAL A 655 -3.35 2.18 12.88
C VAL A 655 -4.12 1.25 11.96
N ILE A 656 -5.33 0.88 12.37
CA ILE A 656 -6.23 0.00 11.64
C ILE A 656 -7.62 0.65 11.53
N ASP A 657 -8.49 0.11 10.67
CA ASP A 657 -9.79 0.73 10.35
C ASP A 657 -10.68 0.99 11.59
N PHE A 658 -10.60 0.14 12.60
CA PHE A 658 -11.45 0.26 13.79
C PHE A 658 -10.77 0.84 15.03
N GLY A 659 -9.50 1.24 14.93
CA GLY A 659 -8.79 1.83 16.07
C GLY A 659 -7.29 1.88 15.92
N VAL A 660 -6.60 2.15 17.00
CA VAL A 660 -5.15 2.24 17.06
C VAL A 660 -4.59 1.40 18.20
N PHE A 661 -3.45 0.79 17.96
CA PHE A 661 -2.67 0.11 18.98
C PHE A 661 -1.60 1.04 19.53
N VAL A 662 -1.58 1.18 20.84
CA VAL A 662 -0.68 2.11 21.55
C VAL A 662 0.18 1.34 22.54
N ASP A 663 1.50 1.48 22.40
CA ASP A 663 2.46 0.99 23.39
C ASP A 663 2.54 1.98 24.57
N ILE A 664 2.05 1.56 25.72
CA ILE A 664 2.05 2.34 26.97
C ILE A 664 3.13 1.92 27.97
N GLY A 665 4.10 1.12 27.52
CA GLY A 665 5.19 0.66 28.37
C GLY A 665 4.94 -0.65 29.11
N VAL A 666 3.86 -1.34 28.81
CA VAL A 666 3.59 -2.71 29.23
C VAL A 666 3.76 -3.65 28.02
N HIS A 667 3.87 -4.96 28.25
CA HIS A 667 4.17 -5.95 27.21
C HIS A 667 3.04 -6.26 26.24
N GLN A 668 1.94 -5.54 26.34
CA GLN A 668 0.77 -5.67 25.50
C GLN A 668 0.35 -4.30 25.04
N ASP A 669 0.24 -4.10 23.74
CA ASP A 669 -0.30 -2.86 23.21
C ASP A 669 -1.76 -2.70 23.63
N GLY A 670 -2.14 -1.50 24.07
CA GLY A 670 -3.51 -1.16 24.36
C GLY A 670 -4.25 -0.74 23.09
N LEU A 671 -5.51 -1.12 22.98
CA LEU A 671 -6.37 -0.72 21.88
C LEU A 671 -7.18 0.52 22.25
N VAL A 672 -7.05 1.57 21.45
CA VAL A 672 -7.98 2.71 21.43
C VAL A 672 -8.94 2.50 20.25
N HIS A 673 -10.19 2.15 20.54
CA HIS A 673 -11.20 2.01 19.48
C HIS A 673 -11.45 3.35 18.80
N ILE A 674 -11.83 3.36 17.52
CA ILE A 674 -12.05 4.58 16.73
C ILE A 674 -12.99 5.59 17.43
N SER A 675 -14.01 5.12 18.15
CA SER A 675 -14.92 5.96 18.94
C SER A 675 -14.29 6.59 20.19
N GLN A 676 -13.08 6.17 20.57
CA GLN A 676 -12.37 6.61 21.77
C GLN A 676 -11.13 7.47 21.45
N ILE A 677 -10.88 7.77 20.16
CA ILE A 677 -9.71 8.55 19.73
C ILE A 677 -9.96 10.04 19.92
N THR A 678 -11.15 10.53 19.50
CA THR A 678 -11.51 11.95 19.55
C THR A 678 -13.00 12.13 19.81
N ASP A 679 -13.40 13.31 20.29
CA ASP A 679 -14.81 13.67 20.52
C ASP A 679 -15.58 13.97 19.23
N ARG A 680 -14.89 14.36 18.16
CA ARG A 680 -15.49 14.53 16.84
C ARG A 680 -15.61 13.19 16.11
N TYR A 681 -16.61 13.08 15.24
CA TYR A 681 -16.73 11.92 14.37
C TYR A 681 -15.59 11.90 13.34
N ILE A 682 -14.92 10.77 13.22
CA ILE A 682 -13.90 10.48 12.22
C ILE A 682 -14.27 9.19 11.46
N LYS A 683 -14.01 9.16 10.17
CA LYS A 683 -14.25 7.97 9.33
C LYS A 683 -13.15 6.93 9.48
N HIS A 684 -11.93 7.41 9.67
CA HIS A 684 -10.76 6.54 9.83
C HIS A 684 -9.81 7.11 10.90
N PRO A 685 -9.17 6.26 11.72
CA PRO A 685 -8.25 6.72 12.77
C PRO A 685 -7.09 7.60 12.29
N LEU A 686 -6.60 7.41 11.06
CA LEU A 686 -5.55 8.25 10.45
C LEU A 686 -5.92 9.73 10.27
N GLU A 687 -7.21 10.10 10.42
CA GLU A 687 -7.63 11.50 10.45
C GLU A 687 -7.24 12.21 11.75
N ALA A 688 -6.87 11.45 12.77
CA ALA A 688 -6.56 11.97 14.10
C ALA A 688 -5.17 11.62 14.60
N VAL A 689 -4.64 10.44 14.25
CA VAL A 689 -3.35 9.94 14.75
C VAL A 689 -2.60 9.17 13.65
N SER A 690 -1.28 9.12 13.79
CA SER A 690 -0.36 8.42 12.89
C SER A 690 0.56 7.47 13.68
N VAL A 691 1.11 6.45 13.00
CA VAL A 691 2.12 5.57 13.60
C VAL A 691 3.33 6.38 14.04
N GLY A 692 3.80 6.14 15.28
CA GLY A 692 4.90 6.88 15.89
C GLY A 692 4.46 8.09 16.70
N ASP A 693 3.21 8.53 16.62
CA ASP A 693 2.70 9.63 17.47
C ASP A 693 2.79 9.27 18.96
N ILE A 694 3.16 10.26 19.76
CA ILE A 694 3.12 10.18 21.21
C ILE A 694 1.79 10.77 21.67
N VAL A 695 0.99 9.95 22.31
CA VAL A 695 -0.38 10.29 22.74
C VAL A 695 -0.57 10.07 24.23
N ASP A 696 -1.38 10.91 24.83
CA ASP A 696 -1.86 10.66 26.18
C ASP A 696 -3.08 9.74 26.10
N VAL A 697 -3.07 8.67 26.89
CA VAL A 697 -4.15 7.69 26.93
C VAL A 697 -4.54 7.38 28.36
N LYS A 698 -5.82 7.11 28.57
CA LYS A 698 -6.37 6.69 29.85
C LYS A 698 -6.82 5.24 29.77
N VAL A 699 -6.45 4.44 30.77
CA VAL A 699 -6.85 3.04 30.86
C VAL A 699 -8.34 2.95 31.16
N MET A 700 -9.11 2.28 30.29
CA MET A 700 -10.53 2.01 30.47
C MET A 700 -10.77 0.68 31.15
N SER A 701 -10.07 -0.36 30.72
CA SER A 701 -10.17 -1.69 31.31
C SER A 701 -8.93 -2.53 31.03
N VAL A 702 -8.63 -3.48 31.91
CA VAL A 702 -7.53 -4.43 31.77
C VAL A 702 -8.04 -5.84 31.99
N ASP A 703 -7.96 -6.70 30.98
CA ASP A 703 -8.26 -8.13 31.08
C ASP A 703 -6.95 -8.92 31.10
N LEU A 704 -6.52 -9.30 32.32
CA LEU A 704 -5.29 -10.05 32.52
C LEU A 704 -5.33 -11.48 31.93
N LYS A 705 -6.53 -12.08 31.85
CA LYS A 705 -6.69 -13.45 31.30
C LYS A 705 -6.56 -13.46 29.79
N LYS A 706 -7.22 -12.51 29.12
CA LYS A 706 -7.21 -12.37 27.66
C LYS A 706 -6.04 -11.51 27.17
N LYS A 707 -5.24 -10.95 28.08
CA LYS A 707 -4.15 -10.01 27.77
C LYS A 707 -4.61 -8.84 26.89
N ARG A 708 -5.74 -8.22 27.26
CA ARG A 708 -6.32 -7.09 26.53
C ARG A 708 -6.35 -5.85 27.42
N ILE A 709 -5.96 -4.73 26.83
CA ILE A 709 -6.01 -3.41 27.45
C ILE A 709 -6.85 -2.51 26.56
N GLN A 710 -7.89 -1.92 27.12
CA GLN A 710 -8.70 -0.92 26.43
C GLN A 710 -8.33 0.46 26.92
N LEU A 711 -8.09 1.35 25.97
CA LEU A 711 -7.66 2.72 26.22
C LEU A 711 -8.63 3.72 25.58
N THR A 712 -8.62 4.94 26.11
CA THR A 712 -9.29 6.10 25.52
C THR A 712 -8.34 7.29 25.45
N MET A 713 -8.48 8.10 24.45
CA MET A 713 -7.84 9.41 24.31
C MET A 713 -8.82 10.55 24.61
N ARG A 714 -10.06 10.22 24.99
CA ARG A 714 -11.11 11.20 25.27
C ARG A 714 -11.14 11.56 26.73
N GLY A 715 -11.36 12.84 27.02
CA GLY A 715 -11.52 13.33 28.38
C GLY A 715 -10.26 13.26 29.23
N ILE A 716 -9.09 13.47 28.63
CA ILE A 716 -7.79 13.51 29.30
C ILE A 716 -7.36 14.96 29.47
#